data_136463c297c4cb87e55c8403610f1770
#
_entry.id   136463c297c4cb87e55c8403610f1770
#
_cell.length_a   1.000
_cell.length_b   1.000
_cell.length_c   1.000
_cell.angle_alpha   90.00
_cell.angle_beta   90.00
_cell.angle_gamma   90.00
#
_symmetry.space_group_name_H-M   'P 1'
#
loop_
_entity.id
_entity.type
_entity.pdbx_description
1 polymer ?
#
loop_
_entity_poly.entity_id
_entity_poly.type
_entity_poly.pdbx_seq_one_letter_code
_entity_poly.pdbx_strand_id
1 'polypeptide(L)'
;MKRGVWSEKCEVWRHRFLSLLFTFHLSLLASLAQYNTDRLIISGRIALSNHDYVVAIQHFNNALAAKPYLYEPWYYRALCKLMLDDYTGAENDFNKAIELNPYVHEIFAARAECRIRQKKYAEAIDDYEKALVFSPDERGYWFNRTYCRYFLKENEQAHKDLEYIVQRWPDMNMAYALQTEIYLNENDTTTASQWLDRTLERNPYDGNSWSILARLNMQRKNWAVADSALTKAIHYQPRVVNHYMYRAMVRVNRNRLRQAMDDYDMAIDMDPNNFLSHYNRGLLRQQLGDDNRAIDDFNFVLRHEPNNLQALYNRALLLDRTGNYRAAIADYSRVIETFPNFWAGLLARAQCYRRLGMTAKAEQDEFRVTKAQLDKHQGIQQRWSKNKLREMRKLSDVDVEKYDQWVVIDDEVTTPEYKNDYRGSVQNREVKTDLLPMFSLSLMPCRSGLNTFQIIDHALEQFNRENKPLRPIFVVCRPGTLDEAESKAIFAVIDSLSRSISASRDVSTALALLLQRAVAHATTHNFSEAINDLNDYLAIDSTSVLAHWQRAVCLHELADYSSLQSGDVKLGQSLSLRRIDDDLGNALALDNHNALLLYNRATLRALQKDYNAAIDDFQQALALNPNLAEAYFNLGLTYIFSGNKADGLKNLSKAGELGLYDAYSLIKQYGEK
;
A
#
# COMPACT_ATOMS: atom_id res chain seq x y z
N MET A 1 -80.22 -35.19 0.44
CA MET A 1 -78.78 -35.40 0.62
C MET A 1 -77.89 -35.18 -0.61
N LYS A 2 -78.26 -34.42 -1.64
CA LYS A 2 -77.46 -34.21 -2.85
C LYS A 2 -77.06 -32.75 -3.07
N ARG A 3 -77.42 -31.78 -2.22
CA ARG A 3 -77.06 -30.38 -2.35
C ARG A 3 -75.81 -29.93 -1.57
N GLY A 4 -75.35 -30.67 -0.55
CA GLY A 4 -74.16 -30.35 0.29
C GLY A 4 -72.82 -30.70 -0.37
N VAL A 5 -72.74 -31.78 -1.17
CA VAL A 5 -71.49 -32.27 -1.78
C VAL A 5 -70.99 -31.38 -2.94
N TRP A 6 -71.89 -30.62 -3.59
CA TRP A 6 -71.49 -29.66 -4.68
C TRP A 6 -70.93 -28.35 -4.13
N SER A 7 -71.35 -27.96 -2.94
CA SER A 7 -70.85 -26.75 -2.27
C SER A 7 -69.41 -26.91 -1.79
N GLU A 8 -69.07 -28.03 -1.13
CA GLU A 8 -67.72 -28.33 -0.67
C GLU A 8 -66.69 -28.51 -1.80
N LYS A 9 -67.13 -29.21 -2.89
CA LYS A 9 -66.24 -29.31 -4.07
C LYS A 9 -65.99 -28.00 -4.75
N CYS A 10 -66.94 -27.08 -4.79
CA CYS A 10 -66.74 -25.73 -5.32
C CYS A 10 -65.82 -24.89 -4.46
N GLU A 11 -65.86 -24.99 -3.11
CA GLU A 11 -64.97 -24.28 -2.23
C GLU A 11 -63.50 -24.80 -2.31
N VAL A 12 -63.34 -26.11 -2.38
CA VAL A 12 -62.00 -26.72 -2.58
C VAL A 12 -61.42 -26.34 -3.94
N TRP A 13 -62.23 -26.26 -5.02
CA TRP A 13 -61.79 -25.81 -6.32
C TRP A 13 -61.42 -24.30 -6.30
N ARG A 14 -62.19 -23.51 -5.60
CA ARG A 14 -61.97 -22.07 -5.46
C ARG A 14 -60.68 -21.80 -4.66
N HIS A 15 -60.41 -22.55 -3.59
CA HIS A 15 -59.15 -22.44 -2.83
C HIS A 15 -57.94 -22.91 -3.64
N ARG A 16 -58.06 -24.01 -4.39
CA ARG A 16 -57.00 -24.48 -5.29
C ARG A 16 -56.70 -23.49 -6.42
N PHE A 17 -57.75 -22.87 -6.99
CA PHE A 17 -57.60 -21.89 -8.06
C PHE A 17 -57.02 -20.57 -7.53
N LEU A 18 -57.40 -20.13 -6.36
CA LEU A 18 -56.79 -18.97 -5.67
C LEU A 18 -55.36 -19.23 -5.28
N SER A 19 -55.04 -20.43 -4.80
CA SER A 19 -53.64 -20.82 -4.51
C SER A 19 -52.77 -20.87 -5.75
N LEU A 20 -53.26 -21.41 -6.86
CA LEU A 20 -52.61 -21.41 -8.18
C LEU A 20 -52.45 -20.00 -8.77
N LEU A 21 -53.44 -19.13 -8.63
CA LEU A 21 -53.33 -17.72 -9.00
C LEU A 21 -52.34 -16.95 -8.14
N PHE A 22 -52.27 -17.25 -6.84
CA PHE A 22 -51.33 -16.65 -5.92
C PHE A 22 -49.91 -17.11 -6.20
N THR A 23 -49.67 -18.41 -6.45
CA THR A 23 -48.36 -18.92 -6.86
C THR A 23 -47.93 -18.41 -8.23
N PHE A 24 -48.86 -18.26 -9.18
CA PHE A 24 -48.58 -17.67 -10.48
C PHE A 24 -48.25 -16.15 -10.39
N HIS A 25 -48.98 -15.40 -9.53
CA HIS A 25 -48.68 -14.01 -9.26
C HIS A 25 -47.35 -13.86 -8.52
N LEU A 26 -47.00 -14.72 -7.55
CA LEU A 26 -45.71 -14.72 -6.91
C LEU A 26 -44.57 -15.06 -7.89
N SER A 27 -44.79 -16.00 -8.81
CA SER A 27 -43.81 -16.33 -9.85
C SER A 27 -43.65 -15.21 -10.87
N LEU A 28 -44.74 -14.49 -11.22
CA LEU A 28 -44.69 -13.30 -12.09
C LEU A 28 -43.98 -12.11 -11.39
N LEU A 29 -44.26 -11.88 -10.10
CA LEU A 29 -43.58 -10.86 -9.30
C LEU A 29 -42.09 -11.20 -9.12
N ALA A 30 -41.76 -12.46 -8.92
CA ALA A 30 -40.36 -12.93 -8.88
C ALA A 30 -39.68 -12.77 -10.25
N SER A 31 -40.41 -12.95 -11.38
CA SER A 31 -39.83 -12.73 -12.72
C SER A 31 -39.67 -11.25 -13.07
N LEU A 32 -40.53 -10.36 -12.53
CA LEU A 32 -40.42 -8.91 -12.69
C LEU A 32 -39.33 -8.32 -11.77
N ALA A 33 -39.01 -9.01 -10.67
CA ALA A 33 -37.88 -8.69 -9.78
C ALA A 33 -36.56 -9.32 -10.27
N GLN A 34 -36.54 -9.99 -11.42
CA GLN A 34 -35.31 -10.51 -12.00
C GLN A 34 -34.42 -9.31 -12.37
N TYR A 35 -33.41 -9.05 -11.52
CA TYR A 35 -32.35 -8.13 -11.86
C TYR A 35 -31.88 -8.46 -13.27
N ASN A 36 -32.04 -7.53 -14.18
CA ASN A 36 -31.55 -7.71 -15.54
C ASN A 36 -30.02 -7.68 -15.49
N THR A 37 -29.41 -8.86 -15.29
CA THR A 37 -27.97 -9.04 -15.12
C THR A 37 -27.21 -8.45 -16.31
N ASP A 38 -27.80 -8.54 -17.53
CA ASP A 38 -27.20 -7.99 -18.74
C ASP A 38 -27.09 -6.47 -18.65
N ARG A 39 -28.13 -5.81 -18.12
CA ARG A 39 -28.11 -4.37 -17.87
C ARG A 39 -27.05 -3.98 -16.84
N LEU A 40 -26.87 -4.75 -15.77
CA LEU A 40 -25.82 -4.52 -14.79
C LEU A 40 -24.43 -4.66 -15.41
N ILE A 41 -24.21 -5.69 -16.24
CA ILE A 41 -22.92 -5.88 -16.95
C ILE A 41 -22.67 -4.71 -17.91
N ILE A 42 -23.66 -4.27 -18.67
CA ILE A 42 -23.56 -3.13 -19.59
C ILE A 42 -23.25 -1.84 -18.80
N SER A 43 -23.97 -1.59 -17.70
CA SER A 43 -23.71 -0.40 -16.86
C SER A 43 -22.31 -0.44 -16.25
N GLY A 44 -21.85 -1.61 -15.79
CA GLY A 44 -20.49 -1.79 -15.30
C GLY A 44 -19.43 -1.53 -16.38
N ARG A 45 -19.66 -2.00 -17.61
CA ARG A 45 -18.74 -1.73 -18.74
C ARG A 45 -18.70 -0.27 -19.14
N ILE A 46 -19.83 0.44 -19.08
CA ILE A 46 -19.88 1.89 -19.32
C ILE A 46 -19.09 2.62 -18.23
N ALA A 47 -19.29 2.25 -16.95
CA ALA A 47 -18.50 2.83 -15.86
C ALA A 47 -17.00 2.54 -16.00
N LEU A 48 -16.61 1.33 -16.39
CA LEU A 48 -15.23 0.95 -16.69
C LEU A 48 -14.63 1.81 -17.82
N SER A 49 -15.38 2.03 -18.91
CA SER A 49 -14.93 2.87 -20.03
C SER A 49 -14.80 4.36 -19.65
N ASN A 50 -15.57 4.80 -18.66
CA ASN A 50 -15.48 6.14 -18.09
C ASN A 50 -14.42 6.26 -16.98
N HIS A 51 -13.65 5.21 -16.72
CA HIS A 51 -12.68 5.11 -15.64
C HIS A 51 -13.26 5.20 -14.22
N ASP A 52 -14.56 5.00 -14.07
CA ASP A 52 -15.24 4.94 -12.77
C ASP A 52 -15.17 3.51 -12.20
N TYR A 53 -13.96 3.03 -11.91
CA TYR A 53 -13.68 1.64 -11.57
C TYR A 53 -14.45 1.13 -10.36
N VAL A 54 -14.66 1.99 -9.36
CA VAL A 54 -15.39 1.67 -8.13
C VAL A 54 -16.89 1.43 -8.43
N VAL A 55 -17.50 2.30 -9.23
CA VAL A 55 -18.89 2.16 -9.66
C VAL A 55 -19.06 0.91 -10.54
N ALA A 56 -18.08 0.64 -11.41
CA ALA A 56 -18.06 -0.58 -12.21
C ALA A 56 -18.03 -1.84 -11.33
N ILE A 57 -17.16 -1.88 -10.30
CA ILE A 57 -17.07 -3.00 -9.34
C ILE A 57 -18.44 -3.25 -8.67
N GLN A 58 -19.17 -2.20 -8.27
CA GLN A 58 -20.52 -2.36 -7.68
C GLN A 58 -21.50 -3.01 -8.63
N HIS A 59 -21.53 -2.55 -9.90
CA HIS A 59 -22.39 -3.16 -10.90
C HIS A 59 -22.05 -4.64 -11.13
N PHE A 60 -20.76 -4.98 -11.20
CA PHE A 60 -20.33 -6.37 -11.36
C PHE A 60 -20.61 -7.21 -10.12
N ASN A 61 -20.46 -6.66 -8.90
CA ASN A 61 -20.84 -7.34 -7.65
C ASN A 61 -22.33 -7.70 -7.65
N ASN A 62 -23.19 -6.75 -8.05
CA ASN A 62 -24.64 -7.00 -8.16
C ASN A 62 -24.95 -8.06 -9.24
N ALA A 63 -24.23 -8.04 -10.36
CA ALA A 63 -24.38 -9.07 -11.40
C ALA A 63 -23.92 -10.45 -10.88
N LEU A 64 -22.81 -10.53 -10.13
CA LEU A 64 -22.30 -11.76 -9.54
C LEU A 64 -23.18 -12.31 -8.43
N ALA A 65 -23.82 -11.43 -7.63
CA ALA A 65 -24.79 -11.85 -6.62
C ALA A 65 -26.03 -12.51 -7.27
N ALA A 66 -26.42 -12.04 -8.45
CA ALA A 66 -27.55 -12.60 -9.20
C ALA A 66 -27.18 -13.87 -9.98
N LYS A 67 -26.02 -13.87 -10.66
CA LYS A 67 -25.57 -14.97 -11.54
C LYS A 67 -24.05 -15.20 -11.41
N PRO A 68 -23.58 -15.89 -10.38
CA PRO A 68 -22.14 -16.11 -10.11
C PRO A 68 -21.43 -17.03 -11.13
N TYR A 69 -22.20 -17.71 -11.97
CA TYR A 69 -21.68 -18.62 -13.00
C TYR A 69 -21.35 -17.96 -14.35
N LEU A 70 -21.58 -16.66 -14.49
CA LEU A 70 -21.16 -15.89 -15.67
C LEU A 70 -19.69 -15.46 -15.51
N TYR A 71 -18.86 -15.70 -16.54
CA TYR A 71 -17.45 -15.33 -16.48
C TYR A 71 -17.21 -13.84 -16.69
N GLU A 72 -18.05 -13.14 -17.48
CA GLU A 72 -17.87 -11.74 -17.86
C GLU A 72 -17.83 -10.79 -16.65
N PRO A 73 -18.74 -10.86 -15.67
CA PRO A 73 -18.66 -9.97 -14.51
C PRO A 73 -17.37 -10.18 -13.68
N TRP A 74 -16.88 -11.43 -13.57
CA TRP A 74 -15.60 -11.72 -12.94
C TRP A 74 -14.45 -11.08 -13.71
N TYR A 75 -14.44 -11.26 -15.03
CA TYR A 75 -13.42 -10.70 -15.92
C TYR A 75 -13.37 -9.17 -15.83
N TYR A 76 -14.51 -8.49 -15.99
CA TYR A 76 -14.56 -7.03 -15.97
C TYR A 76 -14.28 -6.47 -14.57
N ARG A 77 -14.68 -7.14 -13.50
CA ARG A 77 -14.32 -6.74 -12.13
C ARG A 77 -12.83 -6.88 -11.90
N ALA A 78 -12.20 -7.94 -12.40
CA ALA A 78 -10.76 -8.12 -12.36
C ALA A 78 -10.03 -7.00 -13.10
N LEU A 79 -10.51 -6.58 -14.28
CA LEU A 79 -9.94 -5.42 -14.99
C LEU A 79 -10.03 -4.13 -14.15
N CYS A 80 -11.16 -3.89 -13.49
CA CYS A 80 -11.28 -2.73 -12.61
C CYS A 80 -10.26 -2.78 -11.45
N LYS A 81 -10.09 -3.95 -10.82
CA LYS A 81 -9.10 -4.13 -9.75
C LYS A 81 -7.66 -3.96 -10.24
N LEU A 82 -7.36 -4.47 -11.44
CA LEU A 82 -6.06 -4.26 -12.10
C LEU A 82 -5.76 -2.77 -12.27
N MET A 83 -6.75 -2.00 -12.73
CA MET A 83 -6.63 -0.54 -12.87
C MET A 83 -6.51 0.20 -11.53
N LEU A 84 -6.96 -0.42 -10.44
CA LEU A 84 -6.82 0.06 -9.07
C LEU A 84 -5.58 -0.49 -8.35
N ASP A 85 -4.62 -1.11 -9.07
CA ASP A 85 -3.40 -1.74 -8.53
C ASP A 85 -3.66 -2.90 -7.54
N ASP A 86 -4.90 -3.38 -7.45
CA ASP A 86 -5.25 -4.58 -6.68
C ASP A 86 -4.95 -5.85 -7.48
N TYR A 87 -3.67 -6.10 -7.70
CA TYR A 87 -3.21 -7.23 -8.54
C TYR A 87 -3.60 -8.59 -7.97
N THR A 88 -3.58 -8.74 -6.65
CA THR A 88 -3.96 -9.99 -5.97
C THR A 88 -5.45 -10.27 -6.11
N GLY A 89 -6.29 -9.27 -5.88
CA GLY A 89 -7.73 -9.39 -6.06
C GLY A 89 -8.13 -9.58 -7.52
N ALA A 90 -7.43 -8.92 -8.46
CA ALA A 90 -7.62 -9.10 -9.88
C ALA A 90 -7.26 -10.52 -10.34
N GLU A 91 -6.10 -11.06 -9.90
CA GLU A 91 -5.69 -12.43 -10.22
C GLU A 91 -6.71 -13.47 -9.75
N ASN A 92 -7.26 -13.29 -8.53
CA ASN A 92 -8.31 -14.19 -8.01
C ASN A 92 -9.58 -14.17 -8.87
N ASP A 93 -10.04 -13.00 -9.29
CA ASP A 93 -11.21 -12.85 -10.16
C ASP A 93 -10.93 -13.41 -11.56
N PHE A 94 -9.75 -13.20 -12.15
CA PHE A 94 -9.35 -13.83 -13.40
C PHE A 94 -9.28 -15.36 -13.29
N ASN A 95 -8.79 -15.90 -12.17
CA ASN A 95 -8.80 -17.35 -11.94
C ASN A 95 -10.22 -17.89 -12.02
N LYS A 96 -11.19 -17.18 -11.39
CA LYS A 96 -12.59 -17.59 -11.43
C LYS A 96 -13.20 -17.44 -12.82
N ALA A 97 -12.87 -16.40 -13.56
CA ALA A 97 -13.31 -16.21 -14.93
C ALA A 97 -12.79 -17.32 -15.87
N ILE A 98 -11.50 -17.73 -15.73
CA ILE A 98 -10.92 -18.84 -16.50
C ILE A 98 -11.54 -20.19 -16.14
N GLU A 99 -11.83 -20.42 -14.84
CA GLU A 99 -12.53 -21.66 -14.41
C GLU A 99 -13.90 -21.78 -15.09
N LEU A 100 -14.61 -20.67 -15.24
CA LEU A 100 -15.93 -20.63 -15.86
C LEU A 100 -15.88 -20.67 -17.40
N ASN A 101 -14.87 -20.04 -18.00
CA ASN A 101 -14.67 -20.04 -19.46
C ASN A 101 -13.18 -20.02 -19.81
N PRO A 102 -12.57 -21.20 -20.08
CA PRO A 102 -11.14 -21.31 -20.41
C PRO A 102 -10.78 -20.99 -21.87
N TYR A 103 -11.72 -20.56 -22.69
CA TYR A 103 -11.49 -20.35 -24.12
C TYR A 103 -11.27 -18.88 -24.52
N VAL A 104 -11.29 -17.97 -23.54
CA VAL A 104 -11.13 -16.52 -23.76
C VAL A 104 -9.67 -16.13 -23.51
N HIS A 105 -8.90 -15.91 -24.59
CA HIS A 105 -7.46 -15.67 -24.51
C HIS A 105 -7.13 -14.35 -23.79
N GLU A 106 -7.98 -13.34 -23.86
CA GLU A 106 -7.80 -12.05 -23.23
C GLU A 106 -7.74 -12.18 -21.70
N ILE A 107 -8.44 -13.16 -21.11
CA ILE A 107 -8.42 -13.37 -19.66
C ILE A 107 -7.04 -13.87 -19.21
N PHE A 108 -6.43 -14.80 -19.97
CA PHE A 108 -5.07 -15.26 -19.69
C PHE A 108 -4.07 -14.12 -19.81
N ALA A 109 -4.14 -13.33 -20.87
CA ALA A 109 -3.25 -12.19 -21.07
C ALA A 109 -3.39 -11.13 -19.96
N ALA A 110 -4.60 -10.81 -19.54
CA ALA A 110 -4.85 -9.87 -18.45
C ALA A 110 -4.35 -10.42 -17.10
N ARG A 111 -4.50 -11.73 -16.84
CA ARG A 111 -3.94 -12.37 -15.65
C ARG A 111 -2.41 -12.38 -15.68
N ALA A 112 -1.81 -12.62 -16.84
CA ALA A 112 -0.36 -12.53 -17.02
C ALA A 112 0.16 -11.13 -16.69
N GLU A 113 -0.55 -10.07 -17.09
CA GLU A 113 -0.19 -8.70 -16.73
C GLU A 113 -0.22 -8.49 -15.19
N CYS A 114 -1.26 -8.99 -14.51
CA CYS A 114 -1.29 -8.96 -13.03
C CYS A 114 -0.09 -9.70 -12.41
N ARG A 115 0.32 -10.82 -13.00
CA ARG A 115 1.45 -11.62 -12.54
C ARG A 115 2.79 -10.92 -12.78
N ILE A 116 2.95 -10.22 -13.91
CA ILE A 116 4.12 -9.36 -14.16
C ILE A 116 4.24 -8.29 -13.07
N ARG A 117 3.14 -7.59 -12.73
CA ARG A 117 3.15 -6.58 -11.67
C ARG A 117 3.50 -7.16 -10.30
N GLN A 118 3.18 -8.43 -10.08
CA GLN A 118 3.56 -9.18 -8.88
C GLN A 118 4.95 -9.84 -8.98
N LYS A 119 5.69 -9.62 -10.06
CA LYS A 119 7.00 -10.26 -10.38
C LYS A 119 6.93 -11.79 -10.48
N LYS A 120 5.75 -12.34 -10.75
CA LYS A 120 5.51 -13.78 -11.00
C LYS A 120 5.70 -14.10 -12.49
N TYR A 121 6.92 -13.94 -12.97
CA TYR A 121 7.22 -14.00 -14.40
C TYR A 121 7.01 -15.38 -15.02
N ALA A 122 7.31 -16.47 -14.28
CA ALA A 122 7.14 -17.82 -14.78
C ALA A 122 5.67 -18.15 -15.05
N GLU A 123 4.78 -17.83 -14.08
CA GLU A 123 3.35 -18.04 -14.25
C GLU A 123 2.75 -17.12 -15.33
N ALA A 124 3.35 -15.94 -15.55
CA ALA A 124 2.93 -15.06 -16.63
C ALA A 124 3.29 -15.64 -18.01
N ILE A 125 4.44 -16.29 -18.15
CA ILE A 125 4.83 -17.00 -19.38
C ILE A 125 3.80 -18.08 -19.72
N ASP A 126 3.43 -18.93 -18.74
CA ASP A 126 2.43 -19.99 -18.92
C ASP A 126 1.09 -19.42 -19.42
N ASP A 127 0.69 -18.27 -18.92
CA ASP A 127 -0.54 -17.61 -19.35
C ASP A 127 -0.44 -17.06 -20.77
N TYR A 128 0.68 -16.40 -21.12
CA TYR A 128 0.88 -15.94 -22.50
C TYR A 128 0.99 -17.10 -23.48
N GLU A 129 1.59 -18.23 -23.10
CA GLU A 129 1.62 -19.42 -23.93
C GLU A 129 0.21 -19.94 -24.21
N LYS A 130 -0.67 -19.99 -23.19
CA LYS A 130 -2.08 -20.35 -23.36
C LYS A 130 -2.82 -19.35 -24.25
N ALA A 131 -2.59 -18.04 -24.05
CA ALA A 131 -3.21 -17.00 -24.85
C ALA A 131 -2.79 -17.11 -26.34
N LEU A 132 -1.50 -17.41 -26.60
CA LEU A 132 -0.95 -17.58 -27.95
C LEU A 132 -1.47 -18.83 -28.68
N VAL A 133 -1.95 -19.87 -27.96
CA VAL A 133 -2.61 -21.02 -28.58
C VAL A 133 -3.89 -20.58 -29.30
N PHE A 134 -4.66 -19.64 -28.71
CA PHE A 134 -5.90 -19.15 -29.27
C PHE A 134 -5.72 -17.96 -30.22
N SER A 135 -4.68 -17.15 -29.97
CA SER A 135 -4.38 -15.94 -30.75
C SER A 135 -2.89 -15.85 -31.07
N PRO A 136 -2.38 -16.68 -32.02
CA PRO A 136 -0.94 -16.79 -32.33
C PRO A 136 -0.36 -15.56 -33.00
N ASP A 137 -1.17 -14.71 -33.62
CA ASP A 137 -0.75 -13.49 -34.31
C ASP A 137 -0.82 -12.23 -33.43
N GLU A 138 -1.10 -12.37 -32.12
CA GLU A 138 -1.15 -11.23 -31.20
C GLU A 138 0.26 -10.82 -30.75
N ARG A 139 0.80 -9.79 -31.41
CA ARG A 139 2.19 -9.31 -31.21
C ARG A 139 2.49 -8.91 -29.77
N GLY A 140 1.49 -8.40 -29.04
CA GLY A 140 1.63 -7.99 -27.64
C GLY A 140 1.91 -9.17 -26.71
N TYR A 141 1.30 -10.33 -26.98
CA TYR A 141 1.53 -11.53 -26.15
C TYR A 141 2.94 -12.10 -26.36
N TRP A 142 3.42 -12.11 -27.60
CA TRP A 142 4.79 -12.49 -27.91
C TRP A 142 5.80 -11.61 -27.17
N PHE A 143 5.60 -10.30 -27.27
CA PHE A 143 6.52 -9.34 -26.65
C PHE A 143 6.50 -9.45 -25.11
N ASN A 144 5.33 -9.51 -24.49
CA ASN A 144 5.21 -9.60 -23.02
C ASN A 144 5.76 -10.93 -22.49
N ARG A 145 5.59 -12.05 -23.24
CA ARG A 145 6.24 -13.31 -22.90
C ARG A 145 7.76 -13.19 -22.93
N THR A 146 8.29 -12.57 -23.99
CA THR A 146 9.73 -12.31 -24.12
C THR A 146 10.25 -11.43 -22.99
N TYR A 147 9.49 -10.41 -22.63
CA TYR A 147 9.81 -9.53 -21.50
C TYR A 147 9.89 -10.32 -20.17
N CYS A 148 8.97 -11.25 -19.92
CA CYS A 148 9.05 -12.14 -18.75
C CYS A 148 10.30 -13.05 -18.79
N ARG A 149 10.64 -13.62 -19.97
CA ARG A 149 11.85 -14.43 -20.16
C ARG A 149 13.12 -13.64 -19.86
N TYR A 150 13.17 -12.39 -20.28
CA TYR A 150 14.28 -11.47 -19.96
C TYR A 150 14.50 -11.35 -18.45
N PHE A 151 13.43 -11.11 -17.67
CA PHE A 151 13.55 -11.00 -16.20
C PHE A 151 13.95 -12.33 -15.53
N LEU A 152 13.58 -13.47 -16.10
CA LEU A 152 14.02 -14.78 -15.62
C LEU A 152 15.44 -15.14 -16.12
N LYS A 153 16.08 -14.28 -16.91
CA LYS A 153 17.38 -14.51 -17.55
C LYS A 153 17.39 -15.73 -18.50
N GLU A 154 16.25 -16.04 -19.07
CA GLU A 154 16.09 -17.05 -20.11
C GLU A 154 16.45 -16.46 -21.49
N ASN A 155 17.66 -15.92 -21.59
CA ASN A 155 18.07 -15.09 -22.74
C ASN A 155 17.99 -15.83 -24.07
N GLU A 156 18.32 -17.14 -24.12
CA GLU A 156 18.26 -17.92 -25.35
C GLU A 156 16.84 -17.99 -25.92
N GLN A 157 15.83 -18.19 -25.04
CA GLN A 157 14.44 -18.22 -25.47
C GLN A 157 13.94 -16.81 -25.84
N ALA A 158 14.40 -15.80 -25.10
CA ALA A 158 14.07 -14.41 -25.39
C ALA A 158 14.60 -13.97 -26.75
N HIS A 159 15.83 -14.33 -27.12
CA HIS A 159 16.40 -14.08 -28.46
C HIS A 159 15.58 -14.73 -29.58
N LYS A 160 15.18 -15.99 -29.41
CA LYS A 160 14.35 -16.71 -30.41
C LYS A 160 12.99 -16.02 -30.60
N ASP A 161 12.36 -15.60 -29.49
CA ASP A 161 11.09 -14.87 -29.58
C ASP A 161 11.27 -13.51 -30.27
N LEU A 162 12.34 -12.76 -29.94
CA LEU A 162 12.61 -11.46 -30.55
C LEU A 162 12.95 -11.57 -32.04
N GLU A 163 13.70 -12.57 -32.45
CA GLU A 163 13.95 -12.84 -33.87
C GLU A 163 12.65 -13.11 -34.63
N TYR A 164 11.74 -13.91 -34.03
CA TYR A 164 10.42 -14.16 -34.60
C TYR A 164 9.60 -12.87 -34.70
N ILE A 165 9.54 -12.05 -33.59
CA ILE A 165 8.80 -10.79 -33.54
C ILE A 165 9.31 -9.84 -34.63
N VAL A 166 10.63 -9.67 -34.76
CA VAL A 166 11.24 -8.74 -35.73
C VAL A 166 11.00 -9.17 -37.18
N GLN A 167 10.96 -10.48 -37.45
CA GLN A 167 10.62 -11.00 -38.78
C GLN A 167 9.15 -10.80 -39.11
N ARG A 168 8.25 -11.07 -38.16
CA ARG A 168 6.81 -11.06 -38.37
C ARG A 168 6.21 -9.65 -38.30
N TRP A 169 6.73 -8.80 -37.38
CA TRP A 169 6.29 -7.42 -37.14
C TRP A 169 7.49 -6.47 -37.12
N PRO A 170 8.06 -6.14 -38.28
CA PRO A 170 9.25 -5.30 -38.36
C PRO A 170 9.07 -3.87 -37.82
N ASP A 171 7.82 -3.40 -37.66
CA ASP A 171 7.45 -2.10 -37.14
C ASP A 171 7.44 -2.05 -35.59
N MET A 172 7.68 -3.17 -34.91
CA MET A 172 7.64 -3.23 -33.45
C MET A 172 8.97 -2.75 -32.83
N ASN A 173 9.15 -1.44 -32.72
CA ASN A 173 10.39 -0.82 -32.26
C ASN A 173 10.83 -1.29 -30.85
N MET A 174 9.87 -1.62 -29.98
CA MET A 174 10.15 -2.13 -28.63
C MET A 174 10.95 -3.44 -28.64
N ALA A 175 10.76 -4.29 -29.66
CA ALA A 175 11.49 -5.55 -29.79
C ALA A 175 12.99 -5.31 -30.07
N TYR A 176 13.32 -4.33 -30.90
CA TYR A 176 14.70 -3.94 -31.17
C TYR A 176 15.38 -3.36 -29.93
N ALA A 177 14.65 -2.54 -29.17
CA ALA A 177 15.17 -1.98 -27.92
C ALA A 177 15.45 -3.07 -26.87
N LEU A 178 14.51 -4.01 -26.68
CA LEU A 178 14.68 -5.12 -25.75
C LEU A 178 15.82 -6.06 -26.18
N GLN A 179 15.97 -6.31 -27.47
CA GLN A 179 17.09 -7.08 -28.01
C GLN A 179 18.44 -6.41 -27.70
N THR A 180 18.50 -5.08 -27.86
CA THR A 180 19.68 -4.29 -27.48
C THR A 180 20.02 -4.46 -26.01
N GLU A 181 19.01 -4.38 -25.13
CA GLU A 181 19.17 -4.46 -23.68
C GLU A 181 19.65 -5.85 -23.24
N ILE A 182 19.10 -6.93 -23.83
CA ILE A 182 19.56 -8.29 -23.53
C ILE A 182 21.05 -8.45 -23.86
N TYR A 183 21.49 -8.01 -25.06
CA TYR A 183 22.92 -8.09 -25.42
C TYR A 183 23.81 -7.21 -24.54
N LEU A 184 23.31 -6.07 -24.05
CA LEU A 184 24.05 -5.26 -23.08
C LEU A 184 24.26 -6.01 -21.76
N ASN A 185 23.22 -6.71 -21.28
CA ASN A 185 23.30 -7.51 -20.04
C ASN A 185 24.19 -8.74 -20.20
N GLU A 186 24.34 -9.25 -21.42
CA GLU A 186 25.31 -10.30 -21.78
C GLU A 186 26.74 -9.78 -21.96
N ASN A 187 26.95 -8.45 -21.81
CA ASN A 187 28.21 -7.76 -22.09
C ASN A 187 28.67 -7.84 -23.56
N ASP A 188 27.80 -8.22 -24.47
CA ASP A 188 28.07 -8.13 -25.92
C ASP A 188 27.72 -6.74 -26.45
N THR A 189 28.59 -5.78 -26.13
CA THR A 189 28.44 -4.40 -26.57
C THR A 189 28.54 -4.21 -28.08
N THR A 190 29.08 -5.17 -28.82
CA THR A 190 29.22 -5.09 -30.26
C THR A 190 27.88 -5.37 -30.94
N THR A 191 27.26 -6.49 -30.61
CA THR A 191 25.92 -6.84 -31.13
C THR A 191 24.86 -5.89 -30.65
N ALA A 192 24.93 -5.48 -29.37
CA ALA A 192 24.03 -4.43 -28.79
C ALA A 192 24.08 -3.13 -29.61
N SER A 193 25.29 -2.67 -30.00
CA SER A 193 25.44 -1.47 -30.83
C SER A 193 24.76 -1.61 -32.20
N GLN A 194 24.88 -2.78 -32.87
CA GLN A 194 24.23 -3.04 -34.16
C GLN A 194 22.68 -3.02 -34.05
N TRP A 195 22.14 -3.60 -32.99
CA TRP A 195 20.69 -3.57 -32.74
C TRP A 195 20.20 -2.18 -32.41
N LEU A 196 20.97 -1.39 -31.63
CA LEU A 196 20.67 -0.02 -31.29
C LEU A 196 20.66 0.89 -32.51
N ASP A 197 21.63 0.71 -33.44
CA ASP A 197 21.68 1.42 -34.72
C ASP A 197 20.39 1.18 -35.52
N ARG A 198 19.95 -0.08 -35.60
CA ARG A 198 18.68 -0.46 -36.25
C ARG A 198 17.47 0.18 -35.55
N THR A 199 17.49 0.24 -34.23
CA THR A 199 16.42 0.89 -33.43
C THR A 199 16.32 2.37 -33.77
N LEU A 200 17.47 3.06 -33.82
CA LEU A 200 17.54 4.51 -34.11
C LEU A 200 17.27 4.85 -35.58
N GLU A 201 17.61 3.95 -36.51
CA GLU A 201 17.25 4.10 -37.94
C GLU A 201 15.72 4.06 -38.13
N ARG A 202 15.03 3.20 -37.35
CA ARG A 202 13.57 3.03 -37.42
C ARG A 202 12.80 4.10 -36.63
N ASN A 203 13.29 4.43 -35.46
CA ASN A 203 12.70 5.42 -34.58
C ASN A 203 13.76 6.42 -34.04
N PRO A 204 14.13 7.43 -34.85
CA PRO A 204 15.12 8.42 -34.44
C PRO A 204 14.62 9.36 -33.33
N TYR A 205 13.34 9.28 -32.98
CA TYR A 205 12.71 10.13 -31.95
C TYR A 205 12.64 9.45 -30.58
N ASP A 206 13.15 8.25 -30.42
CA ASP A 206 13.17 7.53 -29.15
C ASP A 206 14.31 8.00 -28.25
N GLY A 207 13.99 8.83 -27.25
CA GLY A 207 14.95 9.37 -26.30
C GLY A 207 15.66 8.26 -25.49
N ASN A 208 14.99 7.16 -25.19
CA ASN A 208 15.60 6.05 -24.45
C ASN A 208 16.73 5.39 -25.28
N SER A 209 16.51 5.15 -26.54
CA SER A 209 17.56 4.62 -27.44
C SER A 209 18.77 5.54 -27.55
N TRP A 210 18.55 6.88 -27.59
CA TRP A 210 19.64 7.84 -27.54
C TRP A 210 20.38 7.80 -26.20
N SER A 211 19.67 7.57 -25.08
CA SER A 211 20.28 7.42 -23.75
C SER A 211 21.14 6.15 -23.68
N ILE A 212 20.66 5.03 -24.24
CA ILE A 212 21.43 3.78 -24.34
C ILE A 212 22.70 4.00 -25.16
N LEU A 213 22.60 4.66 -26.32
CA LEU A 213 23.76 5.01 -27.14
C LEU A 213 24.79 5.84 -26.35
N ALA A 214 24.30 6.76 -25.55
CA ALA A 214 25.18 7.57 -24.70
C ALA A 214 25.90 6.71 -23.66
N ARG A 215 25.20 5.81 -22.97
CA ARG A 215 25.82 4.89 -21.97
C ARG A 215 26.89 4.01 -22.59
N LEU A 216 26.64 3.43 -23.76
CA LEU A 216 27.66 2.66 -24.51
C LEU A 216 28.90 3.50 -24.81
N ASN A 217 28.70 4.76 -25.22
CA ASN A 217 29.81 5.66 -25.50
C ASN A 217 30.51 6.15 -24.22
N MET A 218 29.81 6.26 -23.08
CA MET A 218 30.41 6.52 -21.77
C MET A 218 31.36 5.37 -21.35
N GLN A 219 30.95 4.12 -21.51
CA GLN A 219 31.79 2.95 -21.23
C GLN A 219 33.05 2.94 -22.11
N ARG A 220 32.91 3.37 -23.36
CA ARG A 220 34.05 3.50 -24.33
C ARG A 220 34.83 4.81 -24.14
N LYS A 221 34.48 5.65 -23.14
CA LYS A 221 35.05 6.98 -22.88
C LYS A 221 34.93 7.96 -24.05
N ASN A 222 33.97 7.73 -24.95
CA ASN A 222 33.67 8.61 -26.07
C ASN A 222 32.71 9.76 -25.62
N TRP A 223 33.21 10.60 -24.72
CA TRP A 223 32.39 11.61 -24.03
C TRP A 223 31.70 12.62 -24.98
N ALA A 224 32.31 12.91 -26.14
CA ALA A 224 31.71 13.85 -27.10
C ALA A 224 30.46 13.30 -27.76
N VAL A 225 30.48 12.01 -28.14
CA VAL A 225 29.32 11.32 -28.73
C VAL A 225 28.23 11.13 -27.67
N ALA A 226 28.61 10.76 -26.45
CA ALA A 226 27.69 10.60 -25.35
C ALA A 226 26.93 11.91 -25.01
N ASP A 227 27.60 13.07 -24.97
CA ASP A 227 26.97 14.38 -24.73
C ASP A 227 25.97 14.73 -25.84
N SER A 228 26.34 14.48 -27.12
CA SER A 228 25.43 14.70 -28.24
C SER A 228 24.21 13.79 -28.19
N ALA A 229 24.41 12.51 -27.88
CA ALA A 229 23.33 11.53 -27.76
C ALA A 229 22.35 11.89 -26.61
N LEU A 230 22.87 12.28 -25.43
CA LEU A 230 22.04 12.71 -24.31
C LEU A 230 21.30 14.03 -24.58
N THR A 231 21.91 14.92 -25.38
CA THR A 231 21.22 16.14 -25.80
C THR A 231 20.03 15.82 -26.69
N LYS A 232 20.12 14.80 -27.57
CA LYS A 232 18.99 14.30 -28.34
C LYS A 232 17.97 13.57 -27.44
N ALA A 233 18.44 12.75 -26.49
CA ALA A 233 17.57 12.07 -25.53
C ALA A 233 16.69 13.09 -24.76
N ILE A 234 17.29 14.15 -24.26
CA ILE A 234 16.58 15.25 -23.58
C ILE A 234 15.63 15.98 -24.53
N HIS A 235 16.05 16.22 -25.77
CA HIS A 235 15.20 16.89 -26.75
C HIS A 235 13.89 16.13 -27.00
N TYR A 236 13.96 14.82 -27.12
CA TYR A 236 12.79 13.99 -27.39
C TYR A 236 12.01 13.61 -26.11
N GLN A 237 12.69 13.48 -24.99
CA GLN A 237 12.10 13.13 -23.69
C GLN A 237 12.59 14.07 -22.58
N PRO A 238 12.13 15.34 -22.55
CA PRO A 238 12.67 16.36 -21.66
C PRO A 238 12.32 16.18 -20.18
N ARG A 239 11.39 15.28 -19.85
CA ARG A 239 10.97 15.02 -18.46
C ARG A 239 11.64 13.82 -17.80
N VAL A 240 12.65 13.22 -18.42
CA VAL A 240 13.37 12.08 -17.85
C VAL A 240 14.60 12.58 -17.09
N VAL A 241 14.55 12.53 -15.77
CA VAL A 241 15.60 13.02 -14.86
C VAL A 241 16.97 12.40 -15.16
N ASN A 242 16.99 11.09 -15.43
CA ASN A 242 18.22 10.33 -15.69
C ASN A 242 19.00 10.85 -16.90
N HIS A 243 18.33 11.38 -17.94
CA HIS A 243 19.04 11.96 -19.10
C HIS A 243 19.91 13.17 -18.71
N TYR A 244 19.41 14.02 -17.82
CA TYR A 244 20.16 15.16 -17.31
C TYR A 244 21.32 14.71 -16.42
N MET A 245 21.09 13.73 -15.55
CA MET A 245 22.12 13.18 -14.67
C MET A 245 23.28 12.56 -15.47
N TYR A 246 22.99 11.74 -16.47
CA TYR A 246 24.03 11.17 -17.35
C TYR A 246 24.75 12.26 -18.13
N ARG A 247 24.04 13.27 -18.65
CA ARG A 247 24.68 14.36 -19.38
C ARG A 247 25.56 15.20 -18.46
N ALA A 248 25.15 15.44 -17.23
CA ALA A 248 25.99 16.09 -16.22
C ALA A 248 27.30 15.31 -16.01
N MET A 249 27.21 14.00 -15.79
CA MET A 249 28.40 13.12 -15.63
C MET A 249 29.33 13.18 -16.85
N VAL A 250 28.77 13.11 -18.06
CA VAL A 250 29.55 13.24 -19.28
C VAL A 250 30.23 14.61 -19.39
N ARG A 251 29.51 15.68 -19.03
CA ARG A 251 30.02 17.06 -19.04
C ARG A 251 31.12 17.29 -18.01
N VAL A 252 31.04 16.65 -16.84
CA VAL A 252 32.16 16.64 -15.86
C VAL A 252 33.40 16.03 -16.48
N ASN A 253 33.29 14.86 -17.12
CA ASN A 253 34.42 14.20 -17.78
C ASN A 253 34.98 15.00 -18.99
N ARG A 254 34.16 15.90 -19.56
CA ARG A 254 34.60 16.84 -20.60
C ARG A 254 35.12 18.17 -20.05
N ASN A 255 35.26 18.30 -18.73
CA ASN A 255 35.61 19.55 -18.05
C ASN A 255 34.65 20.73 -18.32
N ARG A 256 33.35 20.41 -18.60
CA ARG A 256 32.30 21.42 -18.81
C ARG A 256 31.50 21.62 -17.53
N LEU A 257 32.19 21.99 -16.45
CA LEU A 257 31.68 21.93 -15.07
C LEU A 257 30.43 22.79 -14.83
N ARG A 258 30.38 24.00 -15.46
CA ARG A 258 29.20 24.88 -15.37
C ARG A 258 27.94 24.20 -15.96
N GLN A 259 28.08 23.66 -17.17
CA GLN A 259 26.97 23.00 -17.85
C GLN A 259 26.54 21.72 -17.13
N ALA A 260 27.48 21.03 -16.44
CA ALA A 260 27.17 19.89 -15.60
C ALA A 260 26.35 20.30 -14.36
N MET A 261 26.70 21.47 -13.77
CA MET A 261 25.92 22.02 -12.65
C MET A 261 24.49 22.35 -13.06
N ASP A 262 24.32 23.00 -14.20
CA ASP A 262 23.00 23.34 -14.76
C ASP A 262 22.14 22.07 -14.95
N ASP A 263 22.74 20.98 -15.44
CA ASP A 263 22.04 19.70 -15.62
C ASP A 263 21.65 19.05 -14.29
N TYR A 264 22.53 19.06 -13.26
CA TYR A 264 22.17 18.54 -11.93
C TYR A 264 21.10 19.39 -11.26
N ASP A 265 21.15 20.73 -11.40
CA ASP A 265 20.11 21.61 -10.88
C ASP A 265 18.77 21.32 -11.55
N MET A 266 18.75 21.14 -12.87
CA MET A 266 17.53 20.74 -13.59
C MET A 266 17.00 19.37 -13.14
N ALA A 267 17.88 18.38 -12.92
CA ALA A 267 17.48 17.07 -12.42
C ALA A 267 16.82 17.16 -11.03
N ILE A 268 17.34 18.01 -10.14
CA ILE A 268 16.80 18.23 -8.80
C ILE A 268 15.51 19.05 -8.84
N ASP A 269 15.39 20.03 -9.73
CA ASP A 269 14.15 20.79 -9.92
C ASP A 269 12.99 19.89 -10.39
N MET A 270 13.31 18.87 -11.21
CA MET A 270 12.33 17.89 -11.69
C MET A 270 11.98 16.84 -10.64
N ASP A 271 12.94 16.39 -9.86
CA ASP A 271 12.78 15.45 -8.76
C ASP A 271 13.60 15.89 -7.54
N PRO A 272 13.01 16.71 -6.66
CA PRO A 272 13.68 17.22 -5.46
C PRO A 272 14.13 16.14 -4.47
N ASN A 273 13.57 14.94 -4.57
CA ASN A 273 13.92 13.81 -3.71
C ASN A 273 14.98 12.89 -4.32
N ASN A 274 15.50 13.19 -5.49
CA ASN A 274 16.53 12.39 -6.13
C ASN A 274 17.87 12.52 -5.42
N PHE A 275 18.15 11.61 -4.51
CA PHE A 275 19.36 11.64 -3.68
C PHE A 275 20.66 11.51 -4.50
N LEU A 276 20.63 10.78 -5.65
CA LEU A 276 21.80 10.63 -6.52
C LEU A 276 22.18 11.95 -7.19
N SER A 277 21.19 12.74 -7.61
CA SER A 277 21.44 14.08 -8.17
C SER A 277 22.06 15.00 -7.14
N HIS A 278 21.56 14.98 -5.90
CA HIS A 278 22.18 15.73 -4.79
C HIS A 278 23.60 15.25 -4.48
N TYR A 279 23.81 13.93 -4.42
CA TYR A 279 25.12 13.36 -4.15
C TYR A 279 26.16 13.79 -5.21
N ASN A 280 25.82 13.61 -6.49
CA ASN A 280 26.72 13.97 -7.59
C ASN A 280 26.95 15.49 -7.71
N ARG A 281 25.91 16.31 -7.44
CA ARG A 281 26.08 17.77 -7.36
C ARG A 281 26.98 18.16 -6.19
N GLY A 282 26.84 17.49 -5.04
CA GLY A 282 27.74 17.67 -3.89
C GLY A 282 29.20 17.40 -4.24
N LEU A 283 29.50 16.31 -4.96
CA LEU A 283 30.84 16.01 -5.45
C LEU A 283 31.34 17.09 -6.43
N LEU A 284 30.52 17.56 -7.35
CA LEU A 284 30.89 18.62 -8.27
C LEU A 284 31.18 19.94 -7.54
N ARG A 285 30.35 20.30 -6.54
CA ARG A 285 30.57 21.47 -5.68
C ARG A 285 31.86 21.37 -4.86
N GLN A 286 32.17 20.18 -4.34
CA GLN A 286 33.42 19.88 -3.67
C GLN A 286 34.61 20.12 -4.61
N GLN A 287 34.54 19.66 -5.86
CA GLN A 287 35.59 19.87 -6.87
C GLN A 287 35.76 21.35 -7.23
N LEU A 288 34.68 22.12 -7.21
CA LEU A 288 34.68 23.57 -7.46
C LEU A 288 35.09 24.40 -6.23
N GLY A 289 35.27 23.79 -5.05
CA GLY A 289 35.62 24.45 -3.81
C GLY A 289 34.43 25.12 -3.10
N ASP A 290 33.19 24.81 -3.50
CA ASP A 290 31.98 25.30 -2.84
C ASP A 290 31.58 24.32 -1.71
N ASP A 291 32.44 24.27 -0.68
CA ASP A 291 32.36 23.28 0.40
C ASP A 291 31.06 23.35 1.20
N ASN A 292 30.56 24.56 1.46
CA ASN A 292 29.36 24.74 2.27
C ASN A 292 28.12 24.19 1.55
N ARG A 293 27.92 24.50 0.29
CA ARG A 293 26.79 23.97 -0.48
C ARG A 293 26.94 22.47 -0.78
N ALA A 294 28.18 21.97 -0.89
CA ALA A 294 28.43 20.54 -0.98
C ALA A 294 28.02 19.81 0.30
N ILE A 295 28.29 20.38 1.49
CA ILE A 295 27.81 19.85 2.78
C ILE A 295 26.29 19.82 2.82
N ASP A 296 25.60 20.84 2.28
CA ASP A 296 24.13 20.86 2.24
C ASP A 296 23.58 19.73 1.38
N ASP A 297 24.17 19.47 0.23
CA ASP A 297 23.79 18.35 -0.64
C ASP A 297 24.00 17.00 0.07
N PHE A 298 25.14 16.78 0.73
CA PHE A 298 25.37 15.56 1.50
C PHE A 298 24.46 15.46 2.75
N ASN A 299 24.10 16.58 3.37
CA ASN A 299 23.10 16.61 4.43
C ASN A 299 21.75 16.13 3.95
N PHE A 300 21.35 16.50 2.71
CA PHE A 300 20.13 15.99 2.10
C PHE A 300 20.18 14.47 1.91
N VAL A 301 21.25 13.97 1.32
CA VAL A 301 21.45 12.52 1.13
C VAL A 301 21.37 11.77 2.47
N LEU A 302 22.04 12.25 3.50
CA LEU A 302 22.11 11.59 4.81
C LEU A 302 20.81 11.71 5.64
N ARG A 303 19.90 12.60 5.29
CA ARG A 303 18.54 12.59 5.87
C ARG A 303 17.71 11.43 5.34
N HIS A 304 17.86 11.07 4.07
CA HIS A 304 17.14 9.98 3.43
C HIS A 304 17.84 8.63 3.65
N GLU A 305 19.17 8.62 3.57
CA GLU A 305 20.03 7.44 3.76
C GLU A 305 21.05 7.69 4.87
N PRO A 306 20.67 7.60 6.15
CA PRO A 306 21.55 7.92 7.28
C PRO A 306 22.83 7.09 7.35
N ASN A 307 22.86 5.92 6.73
CA ASN A 307 23.97 4.99 6.72
C ASN A 307 24.77 4.98 5.39
N ASN A 308 24.54 5.94 4.51
CA ASN A 308 25.34 6.08 3.29
C ASN A 308 26.78 6.49 3.65
N LEU A 309 27.68 5.49 3.63
CA LEU A 309 29.06 5.67 4.08
C LEU A 309 29.87 6.58 3.18
N GLN A 310 29.56 6.61 1.88
CA GLN A 310 30.20 7.49 0.91
C GLN A 310 29.85 8.95 1.21
N ALA A 311 28.57 9.23 1.42
CA ALA A 311 28.13 10.58 1.77
C ALA A 311 28.69 11.03 3.14
N LEU A 312 28.73 10.12 4.14
CA LEU A 312 29.34 10.40 5.43
C LEU A 312 30.84 10.76 5.29
N TYR A 313 31.59 9.99 4.51
CA TYR A 313 33.02 10.24 4.32
C TYR A 313 33.28 11.57 3.59
N ASN A 314 32.58 11.82 2.48
CA ASN A 314 32.73 13.06 1.72
C ASN A 314 32.31 14.27 2.55
N ARG A 315 31.23 14.18 3.31
CA ARG A 315 30.83 15.25 4.24
C ARG A 315 31.86 15.47 5.34
N ALA A 316 32.45 14.39 5.90
CA ALA A 316 33.48 14.50 6.91
C ALA A 316 34.73 15.25 6.40
N LEU A 317 35.18 14.95 5.16
CA LEU A 317 36.29 15.67 4.53
C LEU A 317 36.00 17.16 4.38
N LEU A 318 34.78 17.54 3.99
CA LEU A 318 34.38 18.92 3.85
C LEU A 318 34.23 19.63 5.20
N LEU A 319 33.70 18.96 6.21
CA LEU A 319 33.57 19.47 7.56
C LEU A 319 34.96 19.69 8.22
N ASP A 320 35.92 18.81 7.93
CA ASP A 320 37.30 19.00 8.35
C ASP A 320 37.90 20.25 7.67
N ARG A 321 37.74 20.37 6.36
CA ARG A 321 38.23 21.51 5.55
C ARG A 321 37.61 22.84 5.95
N THR A 322 36.32 22.86 6.31
CA THR A 322 35.62 24.04 6.80
C THR A 322 35.79 24.33 8.29
N GLY A 323 36.57 23.52 9.01
CA GLY A 323 36.90 23.73 10.43
C GLY A 323 35.85 23.19 11.41
N ASN A 324 34.83 22.49 10.95
CA ASN A 324 33.85 21.85 11.84
C ASN A 324 34.32 20.47 12.29
N TYR A 325 35.46 20.44 13.02
CA TYR A 325 36.15 19.22 13.40
C TYR A 325 35.30 18.26 14.22
N ARG A 326 34.37 18.76 15.08
CA ARG A 326 33.52 17.91 15.91
C ARG A 326 32.54 17.08 15.07
N ALA A 327 31.93 17.71 14.09
CA ALA A 327 31.03 17.03 13.18
C ALA A 327 31.78 16.07 12.24
N ALA A 328 32.97 16.48 11.75
CA ALA A 328 33.83 15.60 10.97
C ALA A 328 34.22 14.32 11.73
N ILE A 329 34.60 14.45 13.01
CA ILE A 329 34.91 13.30 13.87
C ILE A 329 33.73 12.36 14.04
N ALA A 330 32.49 12.89 14.16
CA ALA A 330 31.27 12.06 14.26
C ALA A 330 31.07 11.24 13.00
N ASP A 331 31.16 11.86 11.82
CA ASP A 331 31.00 11.18 10.53
C ASP A 331 32.13 10.16 10.28
N TYR A 332 33.39 10.51 10.48
CA TYR A 332 34.50 9.55 10.39
C TYR A 332 34.32 8.37 11.34
N SER A 333 33.82 8.61 12.56
CA SER A 333 33.62 7.54 13.54
C SER A 333 32.59 6.53 13.05
N ARG A 334 31.49 6.97 12.45
CA ARG A 334 30.48 6.07 11.86
C ARG A 334 31.05 5.23 10.72
N VAL A 335 31.87 5.83 9.87
CA VAL A 335 32.54 5.09 8.78
C VAL A 335 33.53 4.07 9.36
N ILE A 336 34.32 4.46 10.37
CA ILE A 336 35.34 3.58 11.03
C ILE A 336 34.65 2.46 11.84
N GLU A 337 33.49 2.68 12.44
CA GLU A 337 32.70 1.64 13.12
C GLU A 337 32.31 0.52 12.14
N THR A 338 31.92 0.88 10.90
CA THR A 338 31.62 -0.08 9.87
C THR A 338 32.84 -0.73 9.24
N PHE A 339 33.91 0.09 9.05
CA PHE A 339 35.20 -0.34 8.48
C PHE A 339 36.36 -0.02 9.43
N PRO A 340 36.64 -0.88 10.44
CA PRO A 340 37.64 -0.61 11.46
C PRO A 340 39.09 -0.42 10.94
N ASN A 341 39.38 -0.91 9.74
CA ASN A 341 40.66 -0.83 9.07
C ASN A 341 40.75 0.26 7.98
N PHE A 342 39.80 1.20 7.99
CA PHE A 342 39.83 2.35 7.08
C PHE A 342 40.90 3.36 7.52
N TRP A 343 42.16 3.09 7.10
CA TRP A 343 43.38 3.82 7.56
C TRP A 343 43.30 5.31 7.23
N ALA A 344 42.83 5.69 6.04
CA ALA A 344 42.68 7.09 5.66
C ALA A 344 41.71 7.83 6.58
N GLY A 345 40.56 7.22 6.91
CA GLY A 345 39.58 7.78 7.83
C GLY A 345 40.13 7.92 9.26
N LEU A 346 40.93 6.94 9.75
CA LEU A 346 41.60 7.02 11.04
C LEU A 346 42.59 8.19 11.09
N LEU A 347 43.43 8.36 10.07
CA LEU A 347 44.39 9.48 10.00
C LEU A 347 43.66 10.83 9.90
N ALA A 348 42.64 10.93 9.11
CA ALA A 348 41.82 12.17 8.99
C ALA A 348 41.16 12.50 10.34
N ARG A 349 40.59 11.51 11.02
CA ARG A 349 39.99 11.69 12.34
C ARG A 349 41.05 12.10 13.39
N ALA A 350 42.25 11.50 13.35
CA ALA A 350 43.35 11.86 14.20
C ALA A 350 43.78 13.33 14.02
N GLN A 351 43.82 13.80 12.75
CA GLN A 351 44.09 15.23 12.47
C GLN A 351 43.00 16.13 13.07
N CYS A 352 41.75 15.79 12.94
CA CYS A 352 40.66 16.54 13.57
C CYS A 352 40.78 16.55 15.09
N TYR A 353 41.16 15.42 15.74
CA TYR A 353 41.46 15.37 17.17
C TYR A 353 42.60 16.27 17.56
N ARG A 354 43.70 16.33 16.78
CA ARG A 354 44.80 17.27 17.02
C ARG A 354 44.36 18.71 16.94
N ARG A 355 43.57 19.08 15.96
CA ARG A 355 42.99 20.45 15.80
C ARG A 355 42.16 20.87 17.01
N LEU A 356 41.53 19.92 17.71
CA LEU A 356 40.75 20.14 18.91
C LEU A 356 41.58 19.99 20.22
N GLY A 357 42.89 19.76 20.13
CA GLY A 357 43.75 19.54 21.32
C GLY A 357 43.57 18.19 22.01
N MET A 358 42.85 17.23 21.36
CA MET A 358 42.60 15.88 21.92
C MET A 358 43.70 14.91 21.53
N THR A 359 44.96 15.20 21.97
CA THR A 359 46.18 14.50 21.55
C THR A 359 46.17 13.00 21.84
N ALA A 360 45.67 12.56 23.00
CA ALA A 360 45.59 11.14 23.34
C ALA A 360 44.72 10.33 22.38
N LYS A 361 43.58 10.90 21.91
CA LYS A 361 42.72 10.23 20.93
C LYS A 361 43.35 10.20 19.54
N ALA A 362 44.06 11.27 19.16
CA ALA A 362 44.81 11.32 17.93
C ALA A 362 45.90 10.24 17.88
N GLU A 363 46.71 10.15 18.95
CA GLU A 363 47.77 9.15 19.08
C GLU A 363 47.25 7.71 19.07
N GLN A 364 46.06 7.49 19.64
CA GLN A 364 45.40 6.18 19.59
C GLN A 364 45.07 5.74 18.16
N ASP A 365 44.52 6.64 17.35
CA ASP A 365 44.18 6.35 15.94
C ASP A 365 45.44 6.17 15.10
N GLU A 366 46.43 7.05 15.26
CA GLU A 366 47.72 6.96 14.59
C GLU A 366 48.49 5.68 14.97
N PHE A 367 48.47 5.29 16.24
CA PHE A 367 49.07 4.04 16.70
C PHE A 367 48.46 2.82 16.03
N ARG A 368 47.11 2.80 15.85
CA ARG A 368 46.44 1.71 15.15
C ARG A 368 46.94 1.58 13.72
N VAL A 369 47.13 2.69 13.01
CA VAL A 369 47.63 2.72 11.62
C VAL A 369 49.08 2.27 11.58
N THR A 370 49.94 2.84 12.47
CA THR A 370 51.39 2.51 12.54
C THR A 370 51.62 1.05 12.90
N LYS A 371 50.85 0.52 13.86
CA LYS A 371 50.89 -0.89 14.25
C LYS A 371 50.56 -1.81 13.08
N ALA A 372 49.48 -1.50 12.35
CA ALA A 372 49.11 -2.30 11.20
C ALA A 372 50.16 -2.29 10.07
N GLN A 373 50.83 -1.16 9.87
CA GLN A 373 51.93 -1.04 8.90
C GLN A 373 53.17 -1.82 9.36
N LEU A 374 53.47 -1.79 10.65
CA LEU A 374 54.62 -2.55 11.26
C LEU A 374 54.33 -4.06 11.18
N ASP A 375 53.13 -4.48 11.57
CA ASP A 375 52.74 -5.89 11.51
C ASP A 375 52.82 -6.43 10.06
N LYS A 376 52.41 -5.62 9.08
CA LYS A 376 52.54 -5.94 7.64
C LYS A 376 54.01 -6.06 7.22
N HIS A 377 54.87 -5.18 7.69
CA HIS A 377 56.32 -5.17 7.38
C HIS A 377 57.06 -6.36 8.02
N GLN A 378 56.62 -6.80 9.22
CA GLN A 378 57.22 -7.92 9.96
C GLN A 378 56.62 -9.27 9.52
N GLY A 379 55.75 -9.32 8.56
CA GLY A 379 55.12 -10.56 8.10
C GLY A 379 54.23 -11.24 9.16
N ILE A 380 53.84 -10.52 10.19
CA ILE A 380 52.94 -11.01 11.24
C ILE A 380 51.53 -11.01 10.67
N GLN A 381 51.15 -12.08 9.96
CA GLN A 381 49.78 -12.32 9.57
C GLN A 381 49.01 -12.96 10.72
N GLN A 382 47.99 -12.27 11.24
CA GLN A 382 47.02 -12.92 12.12
C GLN A 382 46.42 -14.15 11.36
N ARG A 383 46.58 -15.34 11.96
CA ARG A 383 45.99 -16.58 11.42
C ARG A 383 44.51 -16.58 11.57
N TRP A 384 43.85 -16.01 10.60
CA TRP A 384 42.39 -15.98 10.53
C TRP A 384 41.90 -17.13 9.64
N SER A 385 40.72 -17.67 9.95
CA SER A 385 40.10 -18.68 9.09
C SER A 385 39.87 -18.12 7.67
N LYS A 386 39.89 -18.99 6.66
CA LYS A 386 39.70 -18.58 5.25
C LYS A 386 38.37 -17.77 5.06
N ASN A 387 37.33 -18.09 5.82
CA ASN A 387 36.04 -17.36 5.76
C ASN A 387 36.18 -15.97 6.39
N LYS A 388 36.85 -15.84 7.52
CA LYS A 388 37.09 -14.57 8.20
C LYS A 388 38.06 -13.67 7.41
N LEU A 389 39.04 -14.27 6.71
CA LEU A 389 39.88 -13.56 5.74
C LEU A 389 39.12 -13.05 4.53
N ARG A 390 38.10 -13.81 4.06
CA ARG A 390 37.22 -13.41 2.93
C ARG A 390 36.27 -12.29 3.35
N GLU A 391 35.74 -12.35 4.58
CA GLU A 391 34.91 -11.33 5.18
C GLU A 391 35.69 -10.04 5.45
N MET A 392 36.90 -10.18 5.99
CA MET A 392 37.82 -9.05 6.24
C MET A 392 38.38 -8.45 4.96
N ARG A 393 38.61 -9.22 3.89
CA ARG A 393 38.90 -8.67 2.56
C ARG A 393 37.74 -7.87 1.99
N LYS A 394 36.52 -8.34 2.11
CA LYS A 394 35.32 -7.56 1.74
C LYS A 394 35.19 -6.28 2.56
N LEU A 395 35.62 -6.30 3.85
CA LEU A 395 35.58 -5.14 4.74
C LEU A 395 36.83 -4.22 4.61
N SER A 396 37.95 -4.72 4.07
CA SER A 396 39.19 -3.94 3.88
C SER A 396 39.38 -3.43 2.44
N ASP A 397 38.60 -3.89 1.48
CA ASP A 397 38.56 -3.39 0.11
C ASP A 397 37.76 -2.07 -0.02
N VAL A 398 37.82 -1.25 1.03
CA VAL A 398 37.41 0.14 0.92
C VAL A 398 38.51 0.89 0.17
N ASP A 399 38.39 0.84 -1.12
CA ASP A 399 39.22 1.63 -2.03
C ASP A 399 38.81 3.09 -1.87
N VAL A 400 39.69 3.89 -1.29
CA VAL A 400 39.45 5.32 -1.04
C VAL A 400 39.18 6.04 -2.37
N GLU A 401 39.78 5.56 -3.47
CA GLU A 401 39.53 6.10 -4.81
C GLU A 401 38.10 5.87 -5.29
N LYS A 402 37.39 4.86 -4.77
CA LYS A 402 35.97 4.64 -5.09
C LYS A 402 35.02 5.63 -4.40
N TYR A 403 35.43 6.26 -3.30
CA TYR A 403 34.59 7.27 -2.62
C TYR A 403 34.58 8.62 -3.35
N ASP A 404 35.58 8.89 -4.20
CA ASP A 404 35.61 10.07 -5.07
C ASP A 404 34.99 9.79 -6.47
N GLN A 405 34.56 8.54 -6.75
CA GLN A 405 33.92 8.22 -8.00
C GLN A 405 32.46 8.68 -8.00
N TRP A 406 32.06 9.23 -9.14
CA TRP A 406 30.66 9.53 -9.45
C TRP A 406 29.85 8.26 -9.29
N VAL A 407 28.76 8.32 -8.50
CA VAL A 407 27.85 7.17 -8.38
C VAL A 407 27.25 6.91 -9.74
N VAL A 408 27.69 5.83 -10.37
CA VAL A 408 26.99 5.29 -11.54
C VAL A 408 25.72 4.69 -11.01
N ILE A 409 24.60 5.13 -11.56
CA ILE A 409 23.30 4.51 -11.27
C ILE A 409 23.43 3.07 -11.77
N ASP A 410 23.40 2.09 -10.86
CA ASP A 410 22.98 0.76 -11.27
C ASP A 410 21.60 0.96 -11.86
N ASP A 411 21.46 0.64 -13.15
CA ASP A 411 20.20 0.63 -13.82
C ASP A 411 19.31 -0.44 -13.17
N GLU A 412 18.79 -0.17 -11.97
CA GLU A 412 17.44 -0.63 -11.71
C GLU A 412 16.63 0.03 -12.82
N VAL A 413 16.24 -0.79 -13.78
CA VAL A 413 15.29 -0.40 -14.82
C VAL A 413 14.19 0.33 -14.06
N THR A 414 14.21 1.65 -14.10
CA THR A 414 13.06 2.43 -13.72
C THR A 414 12.02 1.96 -14.69
N THR A 415 11.27 0.92 -14.29
CA THR A 415 10.02 0.60 -14.95
C THR A 415 9.36 1.94 -15.13
N PRO A 416 9.04 2.36 -16.35
CA PRO A 416 8.40 3.64 -16.54
C PRO A 416 7.24 3.62 -15.57
N GLU A 417 7.28 4.47 -14.52
CA GLU A 417 6.11 4.74 -13.73
C GLU A 417 5.12 5.23 -14.77
N TYR A 418 4.24 4.35 -15.20
CA TYR A 418 3.01 4.77 -15.80
C TYR A 418 2.29 5.55 -14.71
N LYS A 419 2.58 6.85 -14.63
CA LYS A 419 1.70 7.82 -13.98
C LYS A 419 0.43 7.76 -14.81
N ASN A 420 -0.42 6.82 -14.42
CA ASN A 420 -1.73 6.69 -14.97
C ASN A 420 -2.52 7.88 -14.40
N ASP A 421 -2.60 9.00 -15.13
CA ASP A 421 -3.41 10.17 -14.79
C ASP A 421 -4.90 9.83 -14.68
N TYR A 422 -5.28 8.59 -15.01
CA TYR A 422 -6.63 8.03 -14.99
C TYR A 422 -6.98 7.28 -13.71
N ARG A 423 -6.13 7.30 -12.69
CA ARG A 423 -6.46 6.74 -11.37
C ARG A 423 -7.48 7.67 -10.72
N GLY A 424 -8.71 7.19 -10.56
CA GLY A 424 -9.79 7.95 -9.94
C GLY A 424 -9.39 8.55 -8.59
N SER A 425 -10.09 9.59 -8.17
CA SER A 425 -9.87 10.38 -6.95
C SER A 425 -9.69 9.56 -5.66
N VAL A 426 -10.09 8.29 -5.65
CA VAL A 426 -10.01 7.37 -4.52
C VAL A 426 -8.57 6.94 -4.20
N GLN A 427 -7.73 6.68 -5.20
CA GLN A 427 -6.37 6.17 -4.97
C GLN A 427 -5.31 7.23 -4.66
N ASN A 428 -5.58 8.49 -5.02
CA ASN A 428 -4.67 9.61 -4.75
C ASN A 428 -4.95 10.28 -3.41
N ARG A 429 -5.88 9.75 -2.61
CA ARG A 429 -6.21 10.26 -1.30
C ARG A 429 -5.21 9.72 -0.27
N GLU A 430 -4.61 10.61 0.50
CA GLU A 430 -3.88 10.22 1.70
C GLU A 430 -4.87 9.59 2.68
N VAL A 431 -4.75 8.30 2.91
CA VAL A 431 -5.53 7.56 3.89
C VAL A 431 -4.63 7.28 5.09
N LYS A 432 -5.11 7.60 6.28
CA LYS A 432 -4.42 7.21 7.50
C LYS A 432 -4.41 5.69 7.61
N THR A 433 -3.26 5.16 8.02
CA THR A 433 -3.05 3.72 8.23
C THR A 433 -3.54 3.24 9.59
N ASP A 434 -4.62 3.86 10.09
CA ASP A 434 -5.20 3.54 11.38
C ASP A 434 -6.31 2.50 11.21
N LEU A 435 -6.49 1.66 12.22
CA LEU A 435 -7.62 0.76 12.28
C LEU A 435 -8.93 1.57 12.31
N LEU A 436 -9.97 1.03 11.69
CA LEU A 436 -11.30 1.59 11.82
C LEU A 436 -11.77 1.47 13.27
N PRO A 437 -12.54 2.45 13.77
CA PRO A 437 -13.01 2.45 15.14
C PRO A 437 -13.95 1.29 15.44
N MET A 438 -14.23 1.06 16.71
CA MET A 438 -15.20 0.09 17.18
C MET A 438 -16.62 0.48 16.74
N PHE A 439 -17.46 -0.52 16.50
CA PHE A 439 -18.89 -0.28 16.34
C PHE A 439 -19.48 0.24 17.63
N SER A 440 -20.25 1.30 17.55
CA SER A 440 -20.92 1.96 18.67
C SER A 440 -22.41 2.14 18.40
N LEU A 441 -23.17 2.36 19.47
CA LEU A 441 -24.56 2.80 19.37
C LEU A 441 -24.60 4.33 19.25
N SER A 442 -25.42 4.85 18.32
CA SER A 442 -25.54 6.29 18.04
C SER A 442 -26.96 6.66 17.66
N LEU A 443 -27.35 7.92 17.95
CA LEU A 443 -28.60 8.51 17.46
C LEU A 443 -28.49 9.01 16.01
N MET A 444 -27.29 8.98 15.43
CA MET A 444 -27.03 9.42 14.07
C MET A 444 -26.71 8.22 13.20
N PRO A 445 -27.34 8.05 12.03
CA PRO A 445 -26.98 7.00 11.10
C PRO A 445 -25.60 7.26 10.51
N CYS A 446 -24.93 6.19 10.06
CA CYS A 446 -23.68 6.33 9.31
C CYS A 446 -23.94 7.06 7.99
N ARG A 447 -23.20 8.15 7.73
CA ARG A 447 -23.25 8.92 6.48
C ARG A 447 -22.17 8.50 5.48
N SER A 448 -21.63 7.30 5.56
CA SER A 448 -20.67 6.83 4.56
C SER A 448 -21.36 6.61 3.22
N GLY A 449 -20.89 7.32 2.18
CA GLY A 449 -21.46 7.25 0.85
C GLY A 449 -21.42 5.83 0.28
N LEU A 450 -22.45 5.47 -0.50
CA LEU A 450 -22.60 4.26 -1.31
C LEU A 450 -22.77 2.92 -0.57
N ASN A 451 -22.61 2.83 0.75
CA ASN A 451 -22.87 1.59 1.49
C ASN A 451 -24.36 1.43 1.75
N THR A 452 -24.96 0.50 1.04
CA THR A 452 -26.38 0.14 1.15
C THR A 452 -26.64 -0.97 2.16
N PHE A 453 -25.60 -1.55 2.77
CA PHE A 453 -25.78 -2.60 3.77
C PHE A 453 -26.06 -1.97 5.13
N GLN A 454 -27.31 -2.04 5.56
CA GLN A 454 -27.71 -1.67 6.89
C GLN A 454 -27.14 -2.74 7.86
N ILE A 455 -26.33 -2.32 8.82
CA ILE A 455 -25.84 -3.22 9.85
C ILE A 455 -27.00 -3.49 10.79
N ILE A 456 -27.41 -4.74 10.87
CA ILE A 456 -28.53 -5.19 11.68
C ILE A 456 -27.96 -5.90 12.91
N ASP A 457 -28.37 -5.44 14.10
CA ASP A 457 -28.14 -6.11 15.37
C ASP A 457 -29.49 -6.47 16.00
N HIS A 458 -29.66 -7.73 16.35
CA HIS A 458 -30.95 -8.25 16.82
C HIS A 458 -31.34 -7.69 18.20
N ALA A 459 -30.40 -7.54 19.11
CA ALA A 459 -30.66 -7.00 20.45
C ALA A 459 -31.08 -5.53 20.35
N LEU A 460 -30.43 -4.76 19.48
CA LEU A 460 -30.79 -3.35 19.21
C LEU A 460 -32.15 -3.23 18.51
N GLU A 461 -32.44 -4.08 17.52
CA GLU A 461 -33.75 -4.07 16.85
C GLU A 461 -34.88 -4.40 17.83
N GLN A 462 -34.67 -5.38 18.69
CA GLN A 462 -35.61 -5.72 19.76
C GLN A 462 -35.79 -4.54 20.70
N PHE A 463 -34.71 -3.93 21.17
CA PHE A 463 -34.76 -2.74 22.03
C PHE A 463 -35.55 -1.60 21.39
N ASN A 464 -35.26 -1.25 20.13
CA ASN A 464 -35.95 -0.18 19.40
C ASN A 464 -37.46 -0.46 19.23
N ARG A 465 -37.83 -1.71 19.01
CA ARG A 465 -39.23 -2.14 18.84
C ARG A 465 -40.03 -2.07 20.13
N GLU A 466 -39.43 -2.55 21.22
CA GLU A 466 -40.10 -2.65 22.53
C GLU A 466 -40.20 -1.28 23.23
N ASN A 467 -39.13 -0.49 23.19
CA ASN A 467 -39.02 0.72 23.97
C ASN A 467 -39.38 2.01 23.20
N LYS A 468 -39.51 1.92 21.86
CA LYS A 468 -39.87 3.06 20.98
C LYS A 468 -39.12 4.37 21.37
N PRO A 469 -37.78 4.39 21.28
CA PRO A 469 -36.98 5.52 21.73
C PRO A 469 -37.39 6.80 21.01
N LEU A 470 -37.16 7.97 21.64
CA LEU A 470 -37.46 9.28 21.07
C LEU A 470 -36.79 9.49 19.70
N ARG A 471 -35.64 8.89 19.49
CA ARG A 471 -34.96 8.74 18.22
C ARG A 471 -34.48 7.30 18.08
N PRO A 472 -34.56 6.71 16.87
CA PRO A 472 -34.00 5.38 16.64
C PRO A 472 -32.51 5.34 16.97
N ILE A 473 -32.08 4.26 17.60
CA ILE A 473 -30.66 4.00 17.84
C ILE A 473 -30.13 3.15 16.68
N PHE A 474 -28.96 3.50 16.20
CA PHE A 474 -28.26 2.82 15.09
C PHE A 474 -26.94 2.25 15.56
N VAL A 475 -26.47 1.20 14.91
CA VAL A 475 -25.08 0.76 15.02
C VAL A 475 -24.25 1.48 13.96
N VAL A 476 -23.14 2.09 14.38
CA VAL A 476 -22.25 2.84 13.49
C VAL A 476 -20.80 2.53 13.81
N CYS A 477 -19.95 2.40 12.76
CA CYS A 477 -18.50 2.32 12.91
C CYS A 477 -17.85 3.71 12.84
N ARG A 478 -18.34 4.55 11.92
CA ARG A 478 -17.90 5.95 11.77
C ARG A 478 -19.09 6.87 11.93
N PRO A 479 -19.31 7.46 13.12
CA PRO A 479 -20.39 8.42 13.29
C PRO A 479 -20.14 9.64 12.38
N GLY A 480 -21.19 10.16 11.79
CA GLY A 480 -21.13 11.42 11.04
C GLY A 480 -20.82 12.61 11.96
N THR A 481 -20.16 13.62 11.42
CA THR A 481 -19.97 14.89 12.14
C THR A 481 -21.32 15.56 12.39
N LEU A 482 -21.54 15.98 13.64
CA LEU A 482 -22.74 16.72 14.02
C LEU A 482 -22.65 18.18 13.56
N ASP A 483 -23.69 18.68 12.93
CA ASP A 483 -23.84 20.12 12.74
C ASP A 483 -24.44 20.78 14.01
N GLU A 484 -24.51 22.12 14.02
CA GLU A 484 -25.02 22.87 15.18
C GLU A 484 -26.49 22.58 15.46
N ALA A 485 -27.31 22.38 14.42
CA ALA A 485 -28.74 22.11 14.58
C ALA A 485 -28.97 20.68 15.11
N GLU A 486 -28.22 19.70 14.60
CA GLU A 486 -28.23 18.32 15.08
C GLU A 486 -27.77 18.22 16.53
N SER A 487 -26.69 18.92 16.91
CA SER A 487 -26.20 18.99 18.28
C SER A 487 -27.25 19.54 19.23
N LYS A 488 -27.89 20.69 18.91
CA LYS A 488 -28.96 21.28 19.71
C LYS A 488 -30.16 20.31 19.86
N ALA A 489 -30.52 19.61 18.79
CA ALA A 489 -31.60 18.63 18.83
C ALA A 489 -31.28 17.42 19.72
N ILE A 490 -30.04 16.96 19.79
CA ILE A 490 -29.63 15.85 20.68
C ILE A 490 -29.60 16.33 22.14
N PHE A 491 -29.09 17.52 22.40
CA PHE A 491 -29.15 18.09 23.78
C PHE A 491 -30.59 18.21 24.27
N ALA A 492 -31.52 18.61 23.42
CA ALA A 492 -32.96 18.65 23.79
C ALA A 492 -33.52 17.25 24.10
N VAL A 493 -33.03 16.19 23.42
CA VAL A 493 -33.36 14.79 23.73
C VAL A 493 -32.80 14.42 25.11
N ILE A 494 -31.54 14.77 25.42
CA ILE A 494 -30.90 14.51 26.72
C ILE A 494 -31.72 15.16 27.87
N ASP A 495 -32.12 16.41 27.71
CA ASP A 495 -32.94 17.12 28.70
C ASP A 495 -34.33 16.46 28.87
N SER A 496 -34.94 16.01 27.79
CA SER A 496 -36.23 15.30 27.84
C SER A 496 -36.11 13.97 28.57
N LEU A 497 -35.06 13.17 28.23
CA LEU A 497 -34.80 11.90 28.88
C LEU A 497 -34.49 12.07 30.36
N SER A 498 -33.71 13.07 30.75
CA SER A 498 -33.38 13.37 32.15
C SER A 498 -34.63 13.66 33.00
N ARG A 499 -35.56 14.43 32.45
CA ARG A 499 -36.88 14.66 33.11
C ARG A 499 -37.69 13.38 33.20
N SER A 500 -37.70 12.56 32.17
CA SER A 500 -38.46 11.31 32.13
C SER A 500 -37.90 10.27 33.11
N ILE A 501 -36.57 10.16 33.23
CA ILE A 501 -35.87 9.28 34.19
C ILE A 501 -36.29 9.69 35.63
N SER A 502 -36.23 11.00 35.96
CA SER A 502 -36.61 11.51 37.29
C SER A 502 -38.09 11.28 37.63
N ALA A 503 -38.96 11.19 36.63
CA ALA A 503 -40.38 10.95 36.79
C ALA A 503 -40.79 9.46 36.77
N SER A 504 -39.89 8.57 36.30
CA SER A 504 -40.17 7.15 36.12
C SER A 504 -40.31 6.44 37.49
N ARG A 505 -41.37 5.62 37.61
CA ARG A 505 -41.60 4.75 38.78
C ARG A 505 -41.34 3.28 38.48
N ASP A 506 -41.23 2.92 37.20
CA ASP A 506 -40.98 1.57 36.72
C ASP A 506 -39.50 1.39 36.37
N VAL A 507 -38.90 0.33 36.93
CA VAL A 507 -37.48 0.05 36.75
C VAL A 507 -37.13 -0.28 35.30
N SER A 508 -37.97 -1.04 34.59
CA SER A 508 -37.75 -1.40 33.21
C SER A 508 -37.76 -0.16 32.31
N THR A 509 -38.73 0.74 32.53
CA THR A 509 -38.78 2.00 31.79
C THR A 509 -37.58 2.90 32.12
N ALA A 510 -37.16 2.96 33.40
CA ALA A 510 -36.00 3.77 33.79
C ALA A 510 -34.71 3.24 33.14
N LEU A 511 -34.50 1.93 33.05
CA LEU A 511 -33.35 1.31 32.37
C LEU A 511 -33.34 1.64 30.86
N ALA A 512 -34.51 1.54 30.23
CA ALA A 512 -34.59 1.88 28.79
C ALA A 512 -34.28 3.38 28.53
N LEU A 513 -34.69 4.26 29.41
CA LEU A 513 -34.39 5.71 29.31
C LEU A 513 -32.91 6.00 29.60
N LEU A 514 -32.30 5.30 30.58
CA LEU A 514 -30.86 5.42 30.89
C LEU A 514 -30.00 5.03 29.68
N LEU A 515 -30.29 3.89 29.04
CA LEU A 515 -29.56 3.47 27.85
C LEU A 515 -29.70 4.51 26.72
N GLN A 516 -30.91 5.02 26.47
CA GLN A 516 -31.13 6.05 25.46
C GLN A 516 -30.34 7.34 25.79
N ARG A 517 -30.29 7.76 27.05
CA ARG A 517 -29.53 8.96 27.47
C ARG A 517 -28.02 8.73 27.33
N ALA A 518 -27.54 7.57 27.74
CA ALA A 518 -26.13 7.18 27.54
C ALA A 518 -25.70 7.23 26.08
N VAL A 519 -26.53 6.69 25.15
CA VAL A 519 -26.28 6.77 23.72
C VAL A 519 -26.32 8.22 23.22
N ALA A 520 -27.24 9.04 23.73
CA ALA A 520 -27.30 10.46 23.38
C ALA A 520 -26.04 11.22 23.83
N HIS A 521 -25.58 10.99 25.08
CA HIS A 521 -24.32 11.52 25.58
C HIS A 521 -23.12 11.06 24.76
N ALA A 522 -23.03 9.78 24.42
CA ALA A 522 -21.96 9.24 23.57
C ALA A 522 -21.98 9.87 22.17
N THR A 523 -23.17 10.06 21.57
CA THR A 523 -23.32 10.72 20.26
C THR A 523 -22.80 12.17 20.28
N THR A 524 -22.89 12.87 21.42
CA THR A 524 -22.33 14.22 21.60
C THR A 524 -20.92 14.24 22.17
N HIS A 525 -20.21 13.10 22.16
CA HIS A 525 -18.86 12.92 22.70
C HIS A 525 -18.71 13.22 24.21
N ASN A 526 -19.81 13.23 24.95
CA ASN A 526 -19.78 13.34 26.41
C ASN A 526 -19.68 11.94 27.05
N PHE A 527 -18.53 11.30 26.84
CA PHE A 527 -18.31 9.90 27.22
C PHE A 527 -18.36 9.68 28.72
N SER A 528 -17.97 10.67 29.52
CA SER A 528 -18.01 10.57 31.01
C SER A 528 -19.44 10.41 31.54
N GLU A 529 -20.38 11.21 31.04
CA GLU A 529 -21.79 11.10 31.46
C GLU A 529 -22.44 9.82 30.87
N ALA A 530 -22.06 9.44 29.64
CA ALA A 530 -22.50 8.17 29.08
C ALA A 530 -22.06 6.96 29.94
N ILE A 531 -20.83 6.96 30.44
CA ILE A 531 -20.30 5.92 31.32
C ILE A 531 -21.03 5.92 32.67
N ASN A 532 -21.35 7.08 33.24
CA ASN A 532 -22.12 7.18 34.49
C ASN A 532 -23.49 6.54 34.32
N ASP A 533 -24.25 6.90 33.29
CA ASP A 533 -25.55 6.31 33.00
C ASP A 533 -25.48 4.77 32.80
N LEU A 534 -24.44 4.29 32.12
CA LEU A 534 -24.24 2.87 31.88
C LEU A 534 -23.80 2.11 33.15
N ASN A 535 -23.05 2.75 34.04
CA ASN A 535 -22.74 2.18 35.36
C ASN A 535 -24.01 2.04 36.20
N ASP A 536 -24.88 3.05 36.21
CA ASP A 536 -26.16 3.01 36.92
C ASP A 536 -27.09 1.93 36.35
N TYR A 537 -27.12 1.82 35.01
CA TYR A 537 -27.83 0.73 34.32
C TYR A 537 -27.36 -0.63 34.78
N LEU A 538 -26.05 -0.90 34.61
CA LEU A 538 -25.46 -2.20 34.88
C LEU A 538 -25.41 -2.58 36.37
N ALA A 539 -25.52 -1.63 37.27
CA ALA A 539 -25.73 -1.89 38.71
C ALA A 539 -27.10 -2.51 39.01
N ILE A 540 -28.10 -2.23 38.15
CA ILE A 540 -29.47 -2.76 38.27
C ILE A 540 -29.66 -4.02 37.45
N ASP A 541 -29.21 -3.99 36.19
CA ASP A 541 -29.30 -5.11 35.25
C ASP A 541 -27.93 -5.37 34.53
N SER A 542 -27.20 -6.34 35.05
CA SER A 542 -25.91 -6.75 34.52
C SER A 542 -26.00 -7.70 33.31
N THR A 543 -27.21 -8.00 32.81
CA THR A 543 -27.42 -8.94 31.69
C THR A 543 -27.65 -8.25 30.35
N SER A 544 -27.49 -6.92 30.30
CA SER A 544 -27.69 -6.15 29.06
C SER A 544 -26.46 -6.14 28.17
N VAL A 545 -26.55 -6.82 27.01
CA VAL A 545 -25.53 -6.81 25.96
C VAL A 545 -25.23 -5.38 25.50
N LEU A 546 -26.28 -4.59 25.23
CA LEU A 546 -26.15 -3.22 24.68
C LEU A 546 -25.47 -2.28 25.67
N ALA A 547 -25.73 -2.41 26.98
CA ALA A 547 -25.14 -1.58 28.01
C ALA A 547 -23.63 -1.89 28.19
N HIS A 548 -23.24 -3.16 28.26
CA HIS A 548 -21.83 -3.56 28.27
C HIS A 548 -21.10 -3.10 26.99
N TRP A 549 -21.70 -3.37 25.81
CA TRP A 549 -21.14 -2.93 24.53
C TRP A 549 -20.86 -1.42 24.52
N GLN A 550 -21.89 -0.63 24.79
CA GLN A 550 -21.74 0.84 24.71
C GLN A 550 -20.77 1.38 25.77
N ARG A 551 -20.73 0.79 26.97
CA ARG A 551 -19.78 1.20 28.00
C ARG A 551 -18.33 0.91 27.60
N ALA A 552 -18.07 -0.26 27.03
CA ALA A 552 -16.75 -0.61 26.50
C ALA A 552 -16.25 0.43 25.48
N VAL A 553 -17.11 0.80 24.53
CA VAL A 553 -16.76 1.81 23.50
C VAL A 553 -16.54 3.18 24.13
N CYS A 554 -17.43 3.63 25.04
CA CYS A 554 -17.26 4.93 25.70
C CYS A 554 -15.97 4.99 26.54
N LEU A 555 -15.60 3.90 27.22
CA LEU A 555 -14.34 3.80 27.96
C LEU A 555 -13.12 3.89 27.03
N HIS A 556 -13.20 3.27 25.85
CA HIS A 556 -12.14 3.34 24.84
C HIS A 556 -11.97 4.78 24.32
N GLU A 557 -13.06 5.41 23.89
CA GLU A 557 -13.04 6.78 23.37
C GLU A 557 -12.54 7.79 24.42
N LEU A 558 -12.95 7.63 25.68
CA LEU A 558 -12.48 8.47 26.78
C LEU A 558 -10.99 8.28 27.05
N ALA A 559 -10.47 7.04 26.94
CA ALA A 559 -9.06 6.73 27.13
C ALA A 559 -8.22 7.37 26.01
N ASP A 560 -8.66 7.29 24.76
CA ASP A 560 -8.01 7.90 23.60
C ASP A 560 -7.98 9.43 23.72
N TYR A 561 -9.10 10.05 24.09
CA TYR A 561 -9.18 11.50 24.30
C TYR A 561 -8.23 11.99 25.41
N SER A 562 -8.15 11.26 26.53
CA SER A 562 -7.25 11.61 27.63
C SER A 562 -5.77 11.39 27.30
N SER A 563 -5.44 10.43 26.45
CA SER A 563 -4.06 10.20 25.97
C SER A 563 -3.55 11.33 25.07
N LEU A 564 -4.43 11.97 24.32
CA LEU A 564 -4.12 13.13 23.47
C LEU A 564 -3.83 14.40 24.31
N GLN A 565 -4.41 14.52 25.51
CA GLN A 565 -4.22 15.69 26.39
C GLN A 565 -3.02 15.60 27.33
N SER A 566 -2.64 14.40 27.74
CA SER A 566 -1.60 14.19 28.76
C SER A 566 -0.51 13.27 28.23
N GLY A 567 0.61 13.80 27.78
CA GLY A 567 1.73 13.07 27.21
C GLY A 567 2.42 11.99 28.10
N ASP A 568 1.84 11.60 29.24
CA ASP A 568 2.41 10.63 30.19
C ASP A 568 1.30 9.85 30.92
N VAL A 569 0.91 8.67 30.40
CA VAL A 569 -0.03 7.80 31.13
C VAL A 569 0.22 6.31 30.85
N LYS A 570 1.15 5.67 31.55
CA LYS A 570 1.29 4.19 31.48
C LYS A 570 0.43 3.40 32.47
N LEU A 571 0.05 3.96 33.61
CA LEU A 571 -0.65 3.20 34.67
C LEU A 571 -2.19 3.27 34.54
N GLY A 572 -2.71 4.42 34.16
CA GLY A 572 -4.16 4.59 33.93
C GLY A 572 -4.69 3.86 32.70
N GLN A 573 -3.88 3.76 31.65
CA GLN A 573 -4.22 3.03 30.42
C GLN A 573 -4.43 1.54 30.66
N SER A 574 -3.58 0.90 31.48
CA SER A 574 -3.70 -0.54 31.76
C SER A 574 -4.99 -0.93 32.47
N LEU A 575 -5.47 -0.10 33.41
CA LEU A 575 -6.74 -0.34 34.13
C LEU A 575 -7.95 -0.08 33.23
N SER A 576 -7.90 0.94 32.38
CA SER A 576 -8.96 1.24 31.42
C SER A 576 -9.11 0.14 30.37
N LEU A 577 -8.00 -0.35 29.82
CA LEU A 577 -7.98 -1.44 28.82
C LEU A 577 -8.57 -2.74 29.39
N ARG A 578 -8.28 -3.05 30.66
CA ARG A 578 -8.85 -4.24 31.32
C ARG A 578 -10.36 -4.12 31.48
N ARG A 579 -10.87 -2.97 31.88
CA ARG A 579 -12.32 -2.73 32.00
C ARG A 579 -13.04 -2.83 30.66
N ILE A 580 -12.41 -2.36 29.58
CA ILE A 580 -12.95 -2.47 28.21
C ILE A 580 -13.03 -3.94 27.79
N ASP A 581 -11.98 -4.72 28.05
CA ASP A 581 -11.93 -6.15 27.73
C ASP A 581 -12.95 -6.94 28.55
N ASP A 582 -13.09 -6.64 29.85
CA ASP A 582 -14.10 -7.24 30.73
C ASP A 582 -15.53 -6.97 30.22
N ASP A 583 -15.84 -5.74 29.79
CA ASP A 583 -17.15 -5.39 29.25
C ASP A 583 -17.45 -6.08 27.92
N LEU A 584 -16.48 -6.11 27.00
CA LEU A 584 -16.62 -6.85 25.73
C LEU A 584 -16.74 -8.35 26.00
N GLY A 585 -16.00 -8.89 26.95
CA GLY A 585 -16.11 -10.28 27.40
C GLY A 585 -17.48 -10.61 27.97
N ASN A 586 -18.04 -9.76 28.82
CA ASN A 586 -19.39 -9.92 29.37
C ASN A 586 -20.45 -9.85 28.27
N ALA A 587 -20.36 -8.88 27.38
CA ALA A 587 -21.28 -8.77 26.24
C ALA A 587 -21.25 -10.03 25.36
N LEU A 588 -20.05 -10.55 25.05
CA LEU A 588 -19.88 -11.79 24.29
C LEU A 588 -20.31 -13.06 25.05
N ALA A 589 -20.23 -13.07 26.38
CA ALA A 589 -20.76 -14.18 27.17
C ALA A 589 -22.30 -14.22 27.13
N LEU A 590 -22.95 -13.07 26.99
CA LEU A 590 -24.39 -12.94 26.85
C LEU A 590 -24.88 -13.18 25.43
N ASP A 591 -24.09 -12.75 24.41
CA ASP A 591 -24.36 -12.96 22.98
C ASP A 591 -23.08 -13.37 22.25
N ASN A 592 -22.81 -14.66 22.23
CA ASN A 592 -21.59 -15.25 21.66
C ASN A 592 -21.59 -15.37 20.13
N HIS A 593 -22.70 -15.05 19.46
CA HIS A 593 -22.85 -15.08 18.01
C HIS A 593 -22.92 -13.66 17.39
N ASN A 594 -22.46 -12.67 18.11
CA ASN A 594 -22.48 -11.29 17.65
C ASN A 594 -21.18 -10.91 16.93
N ALA A 595 -21.25 -10.79 15.60
CA ALA A 595 -20.09 -10.44 14.76
C ALA A 595 -19.50 -9.06 15.09
N LEU A 596 -20.32 -8.10 15.55
CA LEU A 596 -19.89 -6.74 15.83
C LEU A 596 -19.13 -6.66 17.16
N LEU A 597 -19.53 -7.45 18.16
CA LEU A 597 -18.81 -7.57 19.43
C LEU A 597 -17.46 -8.26 19.25
N LEU A 598 -17.40 -9.31 18.41
CA LEU A 598 -16.14 -9.96 18.04
C LEU A 598 -15.22 -8.98 17.30
N TYR A 599 -15.76 -8.20 16.38
CA TYR A 599 -15.00 -7.14 15.69
C TYR A 599 -14.43 -6.11 16.68
N ASN A 600 -15.24 -5.64 17.64
CA ASN A 600 -14.79 -4.66 18.64
C ASN A 600 -13.67 -5.22 19.52
N ARG A 601 -13.78 -6.48 19.97
CA ARG A 601 -12.73 -7.15 20.74
C ARG A 601 -11.47 -7.35 19.91
N ALA A 602 -11.61 -7.75 18.65
CA ALA A 602 -10.50 -7.88 17.71
C ALA A 602 -9.78 -6.55 17.50
N THR A 603 -10.52 -5.45 17.33
CA THR A 603 -9.96 -4.11 17.18
C THR A 603 -9.18 -3.69 18.44
N LEU A 604 -9.72 -3.93 19.64
CA LEU A 604 -9.00 -3.68 20.89
C LEU A 604 -7.69 -4.46 20.97
N ARG A 605 -7.71 -5.77 20.67
CA ARG A 605 -6.53 -6.63 20.66
C ARG A 605 -5.47 -6.18 19.64
N ALA A 606 -5.90 -5.78 18.46
CA ALA A 606 -5.01 -5.25 17.43
C ALA A 606 -4.32 -3.94 17.87
N LEU A 607 -5.05 -3.04 18.54
CA LEU A 607 -4.50 -1.82 19.15
C LEU A 607 -3.49 -2.13 20.26
N GLN A 608 -3.71 -3.22 21.01
CA GLN A 608 -2.78 -3.74 22.03
C GLN A 608 -1.59 -4.50 21.41
N LYS A 609 -1.55 -4.65 20.09
CA LYS A 609 -0.55 -5.41 19.32
C LYS A 609 -0.60 -6.93 19.55
N ASP A 610 -1.68 -7.46 20.13
CA ASP A 610 -1.95 -8.90 20.16
C ASP A 610 -2.61 -9.31 18.84
N TYR A 611 -1.77 -9.31 17.80
CA TYR A 611 -2.25 -9.54 16.43
C TYR A 611 -2.84 -10.92 16.22
N ASN A 612 -2.31 -11.97 16.88
CA ASN A 612 -2.81 -13.32 16.70
C ASN A 612 -4.24 -13.47 17.23
N ALA A 613 -4.49 -13.03 18.47
CA ALA A 613 -5.84 -13.07 19.04
C ALA A 613 -6.82 -12.14 18.30
N ALA A 614 -6.33 -11.02 17.75
CA ALA A 614 -7.14 -10.13 16.93
C ALA A 614 -7.56 -10.80 15.61
N ILE A 615 -6.63 -11.47 14.92
CA ILE A 615 -6.89 -12.20 13.68
C ILE A 615 -7.96 -13.29 13.92
N ASP A 616 -7.85 -14.07 15.00
CA ASP A 616 -8.81 -15.12 15.34
C ASP A 616 -10.23 -14.54 15.54
N ASP A 617 -10.36 -13.44 16.29
CA ASP A 617 -11.65 -12.79 16.52
C ASP A 617 -12.23 -12.18 15.23
N PHE A 618 -11.42 -11.53 14.39
CA PHE A 618 -11.88 -11.01 13.10
C PHE A 618 -12.35 -12.14 12.18
N GLN A 619 -11.65 -13.27 12.15
CA GLN A 619 -12.06 -14.43 11.36
C GLN A 619 -13.39 -15.01 11.85
N GLN A 620 -13.59 -15.10 13.18
CA GLN A 620 -14.86 -15.51 13.75
C GLN A 620 -15.98 -14.52 13.41
N ALA A 621 -15.72 -13.21 13.49
CA ALA A 621 -16.69 -12.18 13.10
C ALA A 621 -17.09 -12.34 11.62
N LEU A 622 -16.13 -12.61 10.74
CA LEU A 622 -16.36 -12.81 9.30
C LEU A 622 -17.04 -14.16 8.98
N ALA A 623 -16.85 -15.17 9.82
CA ALA A 623 -17.59 -16.45 9.70
C ALA A 623 -19.09 -16.25 10.00
N LEU A 624 -19.43 -15.34 10.94
CA LEU A 624 -20.80 -14.97 11.27
C LEU A 624 -21.41 -13.98 10.27
N ASN A 625 -20.62 -13.01 9.83
CA ASN A 625 -21.04 -12.01 8.84
C ASN A 625 -19.98 -11.82 7.73
N PRO A 626 -20.07 -12.59 6.63
CA PRO A 626 -19.13 -12.50 5.51
C PRO A 626 -19.15 -11.17 4.72
N ASN A 627 -20.11 -10.29 5.01
CA ASN A 627 -20.25 -8.99 4.33
C ASN A 627 -19.79 -7.82 5.20
N LEU A 628 -19.13 -8.07 6.32
CA LEU A 628 -18.63 -7.03 7.21
C LEU A 628 -17.32 -6.44 6.66
N ALA A 629 -17.47 -5.39 5.85
CA ALA A 629 -16.35 -4.75 5.15
C ALA A 629 -15.29 -4.20 6.12
N GLU A 630 -15.73 -3.64 7.24
CA GLU A 630 -14.88 -3.09 8.29
C GLU A 630 -13.99 -4.15 8.91
N ALA A 631 -14.51 -5.38 9.09
CA ALA A 631 -13.71 -6.49 9.61
C ALA A 631 -12.63 -6.93 8.63
N TYR A 632 -12.91 -6.97 7.33
CA TYR A 632 -11.88 -7.23 6.33
C TYR A 632 -10.82 -6.14 6.30
N PHE A 633 -11.21 -4.89 6.47
CA PHE A 633 -10.28 -3.76 6.47
C PHE A 633 -9.31 -3.84 7.67
N ASN A 634 -9.85 -3.99 8.89
CA ASN A 634 -9.04 -4.08 10.10
C ASN A 634 -8.21 -5.37 10.13
N LEU A 635 -8.75 -6.48 9.68
CA LEU A 635 -8.02 -7.75 9.52
C LEU A 635 -6.87 -7.58 8.53
N GLY A 636 -7.10 -6.90 7.42
CA GLY A 636 -6.08 -6.60 6.42
C GLY A 636 -4.92 -5.79 6.98
N LEU A 637 -5.20 -4.72 7.72
CA LEU A 637 -4.18 -3.93 8.42
C LEU A 637 -3.48 -4.73 9.52
N THR A 638 -4.21 -5.55 10.28
CA THR A 638 -3.66 -6.40 11.34
C THR A 638 -2.65 -7.41 10.77
N TYR A 639 -2.94 -8.02 9.63
CA TYR A 639 -1.98 -8.87 8.92
C TYR A 639 -0.75 -8.11 8.45
N ILE A 640 -0.91 -6.90 7.91
CA ILE A 640 0.23 -6.05 7.51
C ILE A 640 1.11 -5.71 8.72
N PHE A 641 0.51 -5.31 9.84
CA PHE A 641 1.24 -4.98 11.06
C PHE A 641 1.93 -6.20 11.70
N SER A 642 1.39 -7.41 11.52
CA SER A 642 2.03 -8.66 11.94
C SER A 642 3.10 -9.16 10.97
N GLY A 643 3.33 -8.47 9.83
CA GLY A 643 4.32 -8.83 8.82
C GLY A 643 3.81 -9.74 7.69
N ASN A 644 2.55 -10.15 7.71
CA ASN A 644 1.95 -10.96 6.64
C ASN A 644 1.25 -10.06 5.60
N LYS A 645 2.06 -9.46 4.72
CA LYS A 645 1.59 -8.52 3.69
C LYS A 645 0.60 -9.18 2.70
N ALA A 646 0.82 -10.44 2.32
CA ALA A 646 0.01 -11.11 1.30
C ALA A 646 -1.45 -11.28 1.73
N ASP A 647 -1.67 -11.82 2.94
CA ASP A 647 -3.02 -11.95 3.49
C ASP A 647 -3.62 -10.58 3.82
N GLY A 648 -2.78 -9.61 4.19
CA GLY A 648 -3.20 -8.23 4.41
C GLY A 648 -3.83 -7.60 3.16
N LEU A 649 -3.12 -7.62 2.03
CA LEU A 649 -3.61 -7.09 0.76
C LEU A 649 -4.87 -7.82 0.26
N LYS A 650 -4.93 -9.15 0.45
CA LYS A 650 -6.12 -9.96 0.11
C LYS A 650 -7.37 -9.50 0.87
N ASN A 651 -7.24 -9.24 2.17
CA ASN A 651 -8.35 -8.79 2.99
C ASN A 651 -8.74 -7.35 2.68
N LEU A 652 -7.77 -6.45 2.42
CA LEU A 652 -8.05 -5.09 1.96
C LEU A 652 -8.78 -5.08 0.61
N SER A 653 -8.39 -5.96 -0.34
CA SER A 653 -9.12 -6.13 -1.60
C SER A 653 -10.58 -6.48 -1.34
N LYS A 654 -10.85 -7.41 -0.41
CA LYS A 654 -12.21 -7.79 -0.06
C LYS A 654 -13.00 -6.66 0.60
N ALA A 655 -12.37 -5.86 1.46
CA ALA A 655 -12.97 -4.65 2.03
C ALA A 655 -13.37 -3.64 0.95
N GLY A 656 -12.49 -3.42 -0.04
CA GLY A 656 -12.76 -2.56 -1.19
C GLY A 656 -13.92 -3.05 -2.06
N GLU A 657 -14.02 -4.37 -2.32
CA GLU A 657 -15.17 -4.98 -3.00
C GLU A 657 -16.50 -4.69 -2.29
N LEU A 658 -16.47 -4.75 -0.95
CA LEU A 658 -17.66 -4.53 -0.11
C LEU A 658 -17.98 -3.05 0.11
N GLY A 659 -17.22 -2.11 -0.49
CA GLY A 659 -17.53 -0.70 -0.53
C GLY A 659 -16.66 0.20 0.36
N LEU A 660 -15.65 -0.33 1.03
CA LEU A 660 -14.65 0.47 1.75
C LEU A 660 -13.50 0.86 0.82
N TYR A 661 -13.72 1.89 0.01
CA TYR A 661 -12.81 2.28 -1.08
C TYR A 661 -11.45 2.81 -0.61
N ASP A 662 -11.35 3.29 0.64
CA ASP A 662 -10.09 3.66 1.29
C ASP A 662 -9.09 2.49 1.26
N ALA A 663 -9.57 1.25 1.21
CA ALA A 663 -8.76 0.04 1.09
C ALA A 663 -7.86 0.05 -0.16
N TYR A 664 -8.34 0.59 -1.30
CA TYR A 664 -7.53 0.65 -2.53
C TYR A 664 -6.35 1.62 -2.43
N SER A 665 -6.48 2.70 -1.65
CA SER A 665 -5.34 3.59 -1.36
C SER A 665 -4.28 2.89 -0.50
N LEU A 666 -4.69 2.07 0.47
CA LEU A 666 -3.78 1.26 1.27
C LEU A 666 -3.13 0.13 0.47
N ILE A 667 -3.89 -0.53 -0.43
CA ILE A 667 -3.34 -1.55 -1.34
C ILE A 667 -2.22 -0.96 -2.17
N LYS A 668 -2.40 0.23 -2.74
CA LYS A 668 -1.35 0.94 -3.46
C LYS A 668 -0.15 1.23 -2.57
N GLN A 669 -0.37 1.82 -1.39
CA GLN A 669 0.70 2.21 -0.46
C GLN A 669 1.55 1.03 0.01
N TYR A 670 0.92 -0.11 0.29
CA TYR A 670 1.61 -1.30 0.77
C TYR A 670 1.99 -2.26 -0.36
N GLY A 671 1.36 -2.18 -1.53
CA GLY A 671 1.63 -3.02 -2.69
C GLY A 671 2.97 -2.71 -3.34
N GLU A 672 3.33 -1.45 -3.41
CA GLU A 672 4.54 -0.94 -4.08
C GLU A 672 5.84 -1.07 -3.25
N LYS A 673 5.76 -1.40 -1.95
CA LYS A 673 6.94 -1.50 -1.05
C LYS A 673 7.47 -2.95 -0.96
#